data_f370f66098976ae65629910c2e2d23bb
#
_entry.id   f370f66098976ae65629910c2e2d23bb
#
_cell.length_a   1.000
_cell.length_b   1.000
_cell.length_c   1.000
_cell.angle_alpha   90.00
_cell.angle_beta   90.00
_cell.angle_gamma   90.00
#
_symmetry.space_group_name_H-M   'P 1'
#
loop_
_entity.id
_entity.type
_entity.pdbx_description
1 polymer ?
#
loop_
_entity_poly.entity_id
_entity_poly.type
_entity_poly.pdbx_seq_one_letter_code
_entity_poly.pdbx_strand_id
1 'polypeptide(L)'
;MLKNIIGFLALLTPMSSMAQGRTEENLKFWQFSRDSIHWQSVTVPHDWAIAGPFDKKWDLQMVAIEQNGENEKTEKSGRSGALPWIGKGYYTTTVHVDNVSYRHVELSFDGAMAEPVVYVNGKRAGSWAYGYTPFKVDITHYLIKGDNRIDVSLNNMEESSRWYPGAGLYRPVKLVTTNKIHLDPWKTVVKTQSISQKASQAVMSFETTLAGASKDFRGMLKVALLDNATGEEKDVHELPIDGKTCNGGFKVDNPKLWSPESPNLYTLNITLADSQGNNLDKLSMRLGIRTVKVDSVRGFQLNGESRKIKGVCLHHDLGPLGAAVNKAAIIRQIKQLKDLGCDAIRTSHNHPSQIQMDVCDSLGMMVMAESFDMWIYPKCKNGYARLFKEWSDKDITTLVESNRNHPSVVMWSIGNEIPEQWSYEGRLISEHLQNLCHKLDPTRPVTQGMDKAEDALKSGFAQVMDVPGFNYRVYKYDRNIKDLPCGFLLGSETASTVSSRGVYKFPLSWGQAKEDKDGQCSSYDVEWCSWSNLPEQDFMAMDDKPYTIGQFVWTGYDYLGEPTPYDEYWPSRSSYFGMMDLAGIPKDRYYLYRSIWNKADHTLHILPHWTWPGREGQTTPVFVYTDSPEAELFVNGQSQGRVKKDVTVRLQPHPAQESWIDPTEPDEAARYATRYRLMWPNVKYEAGELKVVAYDNGGNKVGEEIVRTASEAKAIKLTVDRAELRKGVDDLAYVTVSLVDKNGTELPQGDDRIDVEVSGAGSFEAICNGDATSLEPFVKPTMKLFSGKLVVTVKAGDKKGNIRVVVRDKQKRLSKTVTIRVV
;
A
#
# COMPACT_ATOMS: atom_id res chain seq x y z
N MET A 1 25.01 -43.15 -3.30
CA MET A 1 24.09 -43.58 -4.38
C MET A 1 23.59 -42.35 -5.10
N LEU A 2 24.21 -42.07 -6.24
CA LEU A 2 23.74 -41.05 -7.20
C LEU A 2 22.55 -41.58 -7.95
N LYS A 3 21.48 -40.78 -8.07
CA LYS A 3 20.54 -40.66 -9.19
C LYS A 3 19.21 -40.10 -8.68
N ASN A 4 19.00 -38.82 -8.95
CA ASN A 4 17.74 -38.24 -9.41
C ASN A 4 17.91 -36.71 -9.48
N ILE A 5 18.73 -36.26 -10.45
CA ILE A 5 18.67 -34.90 -10.98
C ILE A 5 17.66 -35.01 -12.13
N ILE A 6 16.40 -34.69 -11.86
CA ILE A 6 15.42 -34.42 -12.91
C ILE A 6 15.68 -32.99 -13.34
N GLY A 7 16.38 -32.81 -14.44
CA GLY A 7 16.54 -31.54 -15.11
C GLY A 7 15.19 -31.06 -15.62
N PHE A 8 14.66 -29.98 -15.05
CA PHE A 8 13.65 -29.18 -15.70
C PHE A 8 14.31 -28.43 -16.86
N LEU A 9 14.17 -28.98 -18.07
CA LEU A 9 14.43 -28.19 -19.28
C LEU A 9 13.45 -27.05 -19.32
N ALA A 10 13.94 -25.84 -19.06
CA ALA A 10 13.26 -24.64 -19.51
C ALA A 10 13.07 -24.76 -21.01
N LEU A 11 11.85 -24.67 -21.50
CA LEU A 11 11.54 -24.57 -22.91
C LEU A 11 12.16 -23.26 -23.42
N LEU A 12 13.41 -23.37 -23.85
CA LEU A 12 14.10 -22.33 -24.62
C LEU A 12 13.39 -22.25 -25.97
N THR A 13 12.59 -21.23 -26.18
CA THR A 13 12.25 -20.81 -27.55
C THR A 13 13.56 -20.32 -28.18
N PRO A 14 13.98 -20.92 -29.31
CA PRO A 14 15.18 -20.45 -29.98
C PRO A 14 14.92 -18.99 -30.43
N MET A 15 15.69 -18.06 -29.92
CA MET A 15 15.72 -16.70 -30.45
C MET A 15 16.30 -16.79 -31.87
N SER A 16 15.43 -16.75 -32.88
CA SER A 16 15.81 -16.61 -34.25
C SER A 16 16.72 -15.39 -34.42
N SER A 17 17.80 -15.55 -35.12
CA SER A 17 18.74 -14.54 -35.58
C SER A 17 18.00 -13.32 -36.11
N MET A 18 18.39 -12.10 -35.63
CA MET A 18 17.93 -10.78 -36.01
C MET A 18 16.68 -10.22 -35.28
N ALA A 19 16.67 -10.19 -33.94
CA ALA A 19 15.91 -9.16 -33.24
C ALA A 19 16.89 -8.05 -32.87
N GLN A 20 17.09 -7.10 -33.75
CA GLN A 20 17.72 -5.82 -33.43
C GLN A 20 16.71 -5.02 -32.56
N GLY A 21 16.86 -5.00 -31.25
CA GLY A 21 15.97 -4.25 -30.39
C GLY A 21 16.08 -4.65 -28.91
N ARG A 22 15.35 -3.93 -28.07
CA ARG A 22 15.19 -4.19 -26.63
C ARG A 22 14.45 -5.51 -26.41
N THR A 23 14.94 -6.31 -25.46
CA THR A 23 14.20 -7.42 -24.86
C THR A 23 14.21 -7.28 -23.34
N GLU A 24 13.09 -7.56 -22.70
CA GLU A 24 12.95 -7.60 -21.25
C GLU A 24 12.35 -8.94 -20.86
N GLU A 25 13.07 -9.69 -20.03
CA GLU A 25 12.65 -11.00 -19.55
C GLU A 25 12.59 -11.00 -18.02
N ASN A 26 11.46 -11.45 -17.46
CA ASN A 26 11.36 -11.67 -16.02
C ASN A 26 12.10 -12.95 -15.64
N LEU A 27 13.10 -12.84 -14.79
CA LEU A 27 13.80 -13.99 -14.22
C LEU A 27 12.97 -14.55 -13.05
N LYS A 28 12.03 -15.45 -13.37
CA LYS A 28 11.07 -15.99 -12.39
C LYS A 28 11.61 -17.15 -11.58
N PHE A 29 12.44 -18.00 -12.17
CA PHE A 29 12.85 -19.28 -11.55
C PHE A 29 14.26 -19.18 -10.97
N TRP A 30 14.35 -19.40 -9.67
CA TRP A 30 15.59 -19.33 -8.91
C TRP A 30 15.75 -20.52 -7.98
N GLN A 31 16.97 -20.80 -7.59
CA GLN A 31 17.28 -21.61 -6.41
C GLN A 31 17.54 -20.66 -5.25
N PHE A 32 16.98 -20.96 -4.10
CA PHE A 32 17.15 -20.23 -2.86
C PHE A 32 17.79 -21.08 -1.78
N SER A 33 18.66 -20.49 -0.97
CA SER A 33 19.29 -21.13 0.18
C SER A 33 19.51 -20.13 1.31
N ARG A 34 19.37 -20.57 2.57
CA ARG A 34 19.72 -19.82 3.78
C ARG A 34 21.21 -19.97 4.17
N ASP A 35 21.82 -21.04 3.75
CA ASP A 35 23.18 -21.45 4.18
C ASP A 35 24.15 -21.66 3.01
N SER A 36 23.73 -21.42 1.79
CA SER A 36 24.46 -21.68 0.54
C SER A 36 24.78 -23.17 0.27
N ILE A 37 24.20 -24.10 1.05
CA ILE A 37 24.41 -25.55 0.94
C ILE A 37 23.13 -26.24 0.54
N HIS A 38 22.03 -25.95 1.23
CA HIS A 38 20.72 -26.56 0.99
C HIS A 38 19.87 -25.67 0.12
N TRP A 39 19.65 -26.07 -1.13
CA TRP A 39 18.95 -25.28 -2.14
C TRP A 39 17.55 -25.81 -2.39
N GLN A 40 16.61 -24.87 -2.58
CA GLN A 40 15.24 -25.15 -2.98
C GLN A 40 14.81 -24.29 -4.16
N SER A 41 13.99 -24.83 -5.05
CA SER A 41 13.42 -24.08 -6.15
C SER A 41 12.37 -23.12 -5.66
N VAL A 42 12.45 -21.85 -6.08
CA VAL A 42 11.50 -20.79 -5.74
C VAL A 42 11.12 -19.99 -6.98
N THR A 43 9.96 -19.33 -6.90
CA THR A 43 9.51 -18.37 -7.91
C THR A 43 9.64 -16.97 -7.35
N VAL A 44 10.28 -16.07 -8.09
CA VAL A 44 10.41 -14.64 -7.75
C VAL A 44 9.25 -13.87 -8.41
N PRO A 45 8.56 -12.99 -7.66
CA PRO A 45 8.83 -12.47 -6.31
C PRO A 45 8.74 -13.51 -5.20
N HIS A 46 9.68 -13.48 -4.25
CA HIS A 46 9.79 -14.44 -3.17
C HIS A 46 10.19 -13.75 -1.87
N ASP A 47 9.37 -13.95 -0.83
CA ASP A 47 9.64 -13.53 0.54
C ASP A 47 9.81 -14.79 1.41
N TRP A 48 11.06 -15.08 1.82
CA TRP A 48 11.31 -16.28 2.61
C TRP A 48 10.82 -16.18 4.05
N ALA A 49 10.60 -14.94 4.53
CA ALA A 49 10.23 -14.70 5.92
C ALA A 49 8.77 -15.07 6.20
N ILE A 50 7.85 -14.87 5.26
CA ILE A 50 6.42 -15.10 5.48
C ILE A 50 6.07 -16.58 5.75
N ALA A 51 6.93 -17.51 5.33
CA ALA A 51 6.72 -18.94 5.57
C ALA A 51 6.79 -19.33 7.06
N GLY A 52 7.34 -18.45 7.91
CA GLY A 52 7.49 -18.71 9.33
C GLY A 52 8.69 -19.63 9.67
N PRO A 53 8.76 -20.14 10.89
CA PRO A 53 7.82 -19.97 12.00
C PRO A 53 7.83 -18.56 12.58
N PHE A 54 6.69 -18.09 13.09
CA PHE A 54 6.62 -16.87 13.92
C PHE A 54 7.09 -17.21 15.33
N ASP A 55 8.13 -16.51 15.82
CA ASP A 55 8.76 -16.82 17.10
C ASP A 55 9.18 -15.53 17.78
N LYS A 56 8.86 -15.39 19.08
CA LYS A 56 9.18 -14.23 19.90
C LYS A 56 10.66 -13.81 19.83
N LYS A 57 11.58 -14.78 19.76
CA LYS A 57 13.03 -14.50 19.70
C LYS A 57 13.47 -13.66 18.49
N TRP A 58 12.70 -13.70 17.38
CA TRP A 58 12.98 -12.92 16.17
C TRP A 58 12.31 -11.56 16.18
N ASP A 59 11.37 -11.37 17.11
CA ASP A 59 10.51 -10.22 17.17
C ASP A 59 10.90 -9.20 18.24
N LEU A 60 11.80 -9.58 19.13
CA LEU A 60 12.29 -8.68 20.16
C LEU A 60 13.19 -7.61 19.56
N GLN A 61 12.65 -6.41 19.42
CA GLN A 61 13.43 -5.26 19.04
C GLN A 61 13.76 -4.40 20.25
N MET A 62 15.07 -4.19 20.44
CA MET A 62 15.55 -3.21 21.41
C MET A 62 15.50 -1.83 20.75
N VAL A 63 14.46 -1.08 21.04
CA VAL A 63 14.31 0.28 20.53
C VAL A 63 15.00 1.23 21.51
N ALA A 64 16.19 1.69 21.15
CA ALA A 64 16.83 2.83 21.80
C ALA A 64 16.46 4.09 21.01
N ILE A 65 15.54 4.90 21.52
CA ILE A 65 15.24 6.21 20.96
C ILE A 65 16.04 7.24 21.78
N GLU A 66 17.32 7.42 21.42
CA GLU A 66 18.15 8.47 22.04
C GLU A 66 17.65 9.90 21.75
N GLN A 67 16.71 10.04 20.81
CA GLN A 67 16.27 11.32 20.24
C GLN A 67 15.33 12.14 21.09
N ASN A 68 14.62 11.51 22.00
CA ASN A 68 13.67 12.19 22.87
C ASN A 68 14.21 12.40 24.29
N GLY A 69 15.53 12.23 24.49
CA GLY A 69 16.13 12.17 25.81
C GLY A 69 15.85 10.85 26.53
N GLU A 70 15.28 9.87 25.84
CA GLU A 70 15.08 8.51 26.35
C GLU A 70 16.40 7.75 26.25
N ASN A 71 17.03 7.52 27.38
CA ASN A 71 18.25 6.75 27.48
C ASN A 71 18.02 5.26 27.75
N GLU A 72 16.78 4.81 27.83
CA GLU A 72 16.41 3.44 28.16
C GLU A 72 16.07 2.65 26.90
N LYS A 73 16.65 1.46 26.81
CA LYS A 73 16.28 0.47 25.82
C LYS A 73 14.98 -0.19 26.26
N THR A 74 13.92 0.01 25.51
CA THR A 74 12.68 -0.73 25.70
C THR A 74 12.62 -1.92 24.76
N GLU A 75 12.32 -3.11 25.30
CA GLU A 75 12.04 -4.30 24.54
C GLU A 75 10.59 -4.22 24.05
N LYS A 76 10.40 -4.14 22.72
CA LYS A 76 9.06 -4.11 22.11
C LYS A 76 8.90 -5.29 21.16
N SER A 77 8.03 -6.22 21.52
CA SER A 77 7.66 -7.35 20.68
C SER A 77 6.64 -6.93 19.62
N GLY A 78 6.62 -7.64 18.49
CA GLY A 78 5.66 -7.43 17.41
C GLY A 78 5.95 -6.26 16.48
N ARG A 79 6.89 -5.38 16.77
CA ARG A 79 7.17 -4.21 15.93
C ARG A 79 7.56 -4.54 14.51
N SER A 80 8.32 -5.58 14.32
CA SER A 80 8.70 -6.07 13.00
C SER A 80 7.78 -7.16 12.45
N GLY A 81 6.58 -7.33 13.04
CA GLY A 81 5.57 -8.26 12.58
C GLY A 81 5.75 -9.68 13.08
N ALA A 82 6.24 -9.87 14.32
CA ALA A 82 6.51 -11.20 14.88
C ALA A 82 7.34 -12.04 13.91
N LEU A 83 8.40 -11.45 13.40
CA LEU A 83 9.12 -11.99 12.27
C LEU A 83 9.50 -13.43 12.46
N PRO A 84 9.19 -14.24 11.47
CA PRO A 84 9.91 -15.48 11.26
C PRO A 84 11.35 -15.12 10.91
N TRP A 85 12.19 -16.08 10.68
CA TRP A 85 13.60 -15.88 10.48
C TRP A 85 13.96 -14.80 9.44
N ILE A 86 14.86 -13.89 9.80
CA ILE A 86 15.55 -12.95 8.94
C ILE A 86 17.06 -13.28 8.92
N GLY A 87 17.88 -12.54 8.18
CA GLY A 87 19.32 -12.77 8.10
C GLY A 87 19.80 -12.90 6.66
N LYS A 88 20.76 -13.78 6.40
CA LYS A 88 21.33 -13.98 5.07
C LYS A 88 20.48 -14.92 4.22
N GLY A 89 20.39 -14.59 2.93
CA GLY A 89 19.77 -15.44 1.92
C GLY A 89 20.55 -15.39 0.61
N TYR A 90 20.54 -16.49 -0.10
CA TYR A 90 21.30 -16.69 -1.34
C TYR A 90 20.37 -17.16 -2.44
N TYR A 91 20.46 -16.51 -3.59
CA TYR A 91 19.71 -16.87 -4.80
C TYR A 91 20.67 -17.18 -5.92
N THR A 92 20.35 -18.16 -6.74
CA THR A 92 21.11 -18.47 -7.97
C THR A 92 20.17 -18.82 -9.11
N THR A 93 20.48 -18.35 -10.29
CA THR A 93 19.83 -18.74 -11.55
C THR A 93 20.83 -18.78 -12.70
N THR A 94 20.41 -19.29 -13.84
CA THR A 94 21.25 -19.35 -15.05
C THR A 94 20.52 -18.64 -16.19
N VAL A 95 21.23 -17.80 -16.93
CA VAL A 95 20.76 -17.16 -18.15
C VAL A 95 21.63 -17.58 -19.32
N HIS A 96 21.00 -17.89 -20.44
CA HIS A 96 21.72 -18.28 -21.67
C HIS A 96 21.92 -17.06 -22.58
N VAL A 97 23.13 -16.85 -23.04
CA VAL A 97 23.47 -15.74 -23.95
C VAL A 97 24.17 -16.26 -25.18
N ASP A 98 23.49 -16.20 -26.32
CA ASP A 98 24.02 -16.71 -27.59
C ASP A 98 25.16 -15.85 -28.16
N ASN A 99 25.09 -14.52 -27.93
CA ASN A 99 26.03 -13.55 -28.44
C ASN A 99 26.24 -12.39 -27.48
N VAL A 100 27.44 -12.21 -27.00
CA VAL A 100 27.87 -11.12 -26.09
C VAL A 100 28.39 -9.88 -26.83
N SER A 101 28.56 -9.97 -28.17
CA SER A 101 29.10 -8.86 -28.96
C SER A 101 28.01 -7.83 -29.29
N TYR A 102 28.35 -6.54 -29.18
CA TYR A 102 27.52 -5.42 -29.62
C TYR A 102 26.24 -5.15 -28.80
N ARG A 103 26.04 -5.81 -27.66
CA ARG A 103 24.87 -5.58 -26.79
C ARG A 103 25.26 -4.99 -25.47
N HIS A 104 24.30 -4.33 -24.85
CA HIS A 104 24.30 -3.97 -23.44
C HIS A 104 23.29 -4.87 -22.72
N VAL A 105 23.70 -5.47 -21.62
CA VAL A 105 22.86 -6.38 -20.82
C VAL A 105 22.90 -5.93 -19.37
N GLU A 106 21.72 -5.71 -18.79
CA GLU A 106 21.59 -5.33 -17.40
C GLU A 106 20.58 -6.22 -16.65
N LEU A 107 20.81 -6.39 -15.36
CA LEU A 107 19.82 -6.90 -14.42
C LEU A 107 19.11 -5.70 -13.80
N SER A 108 17.79 -5.64 -13.92
CA SER A 108 16.95 -4.62 -13.31
C SER A 108 16.15 -5.23 -12.18
N PHE A 109 16.39 -4.73 -10.96
CA PHE A 109 15.70 -5.13 -9.73
C PHE A 109 14.70 -4.04 -9.37
N ASP A 110 13.45 -4.39 -9.11
CA ASP A 110 12.45 -3.45 -8.56
C ASP A 110 12.63 -3.22 -7.04
N GLY A 111 13.53 -3.96 -6.44
CA GLY A 111 13.94 -3.96 -5.03
C GLY A 111 14.38 -5.35 -4.57
N ALA A 112 15.20 -5.42 -3.52
CA ALA A 112 15.67 -6.70 -2.95
C ALA A 112 16.02 -6.51 -1.46
N MET A 113 15.39 -7.28 -0.56
CA MET A 113 15.46 -7.08 0.88
C MET A 113 16.43 -8.07 1.55
N ALA A 114 17.55 -7.59 2.01
CA ALA A 114 18.16 -6.28 1.86
C ALA A 114 19.64 -6.40 1.46
N GLU A 115 20.28 -5.27 1.21
CA GLU A 115 21.71 -5.18 0.88
C GLU A 115 22.16 -6.18 -0.20
N PRO A 116 21.51 -6.18 -1.38
CA PRO A 116 21.83 -7.12 -2.45
C PRO A 116 23.27 -6.92 -2.96
N VAL A 117 23.98 -8.03 -3.11
CA VAL A 117 25.24 -8.10 -3.86
C VAL A 117 25.07 -9.10 -4.98
N VAL A 118 25.30 -8.65 -6.20
CA VAL A 118 25.10 -9.43 -7.43
C VAL A 118 26.44 -9.92 -7.97
N TYR A 119 26.52 -11.20 -8.29
CA TYR A 119 27.67 -11.82 -8.92
C TYR A 119 27.24 -12.46 -10.25
N VAL A 120 28.12 -12.40 -11.24
CA VAL A 120 27.98 -13.05 -12.53
C VAL A 120 29.22 -13.90 -12.77
N ASN A 121 29.04 -15.20 -13.00
CA ASN A 121 30.13 -16.16 -13.19
C ASN A 121 31.19 -16.09 -12.09
N GLY A 122 30.73 -15.89 -10.83
CA GLY A 122 31.58 -15.79 -9.64
C GLY A 122 32.26 -14.43 -9.43
N LYS A 123 32.07 -13.45 -10.30
CA LYS A 123 32.64 -12.10 -10.19
C LYS A 123 31.59 -11.13 -9.68
N ARG A 124 31.93 -10.27 -8.70
CA ARG A 124 31.02 -9.22 -8.21
C ARG A 124 30.75 -8.21 -9.32
N ALA A 125 29.47 -8.09 -9.68
CA ALA A 125 29.02 -7.20 -10.74
C ALA A 125 28.43 -5.88 -10.19
N GLY A 126 27.71 -5.94 -9.05
CA GLY A 126 27.13 -4.74 -8.47
C GLY A 126 26.52 -4.99 -7.09
N SER A 127 25.99 -3.92 -6.49
CA SER A 127 25.27 -3.96 -5.21
C SER A 127 24.43 -2.72 -5.02
N TRP A 128 23.45 -2.79 -4.12
CA TRP A 128 22.66 -1.65 -3.64
C TRP A 128 22.52 -1.75 -2.12
N ALA A 129 22.18 -0.65 -1.44
CA ALA A 129 22.11 -0.70 0.02
C ALA A 129 20.66 -0.75 0.54
N TYR A 130 19.77 0.10 0.03
CA TYR A 130 18.39 0.20 0.52
C TYR A 130 17.48 -0.81 -0.18
N GLY A 131 16.89 -1.72 0.59
CA GLY A 131 16.12 -2.85 0.05
C GLY A 131 14.86 -2.49 -0.72
N TYR A 132 14.34 -1.28 -0.55
CA TYR A 132 13.11 -0.81 -1.22
C TYR A 132 13.37 -0.09 -2.55
N THR A 133 14.61 0.34 -2.80
CA THR A 133 14.95 1.11 -4.00
C THR A 133 15.11 0.19 -5.20
N PRO A 134 14.48 0.51 -6.36
CA PRO A 134 14.83 -0.17 -7.60
C PRO A 134 16.26 0.18 -8.03
N PHE A 135 16.98 -0.79 -8.60
CA PHE A 135 18.35 -0.57 -9.06
C PHE A 135 18.67 -1.43 -10.29
N LYS A 136 19.73 -1.02 -11.00
CA LYS A 136 20.19 -1.68 -12.21
C LYS A 136 21.66 -2.08 -12.05
N VAL A 137 22.02 -3.24 -12.58
CA VAL A 137 23.42 -3.73 -12.61
C VAL A 137 23.79 -4.07 -14.04
N ASP A 138 24.73 -3.31 -14.62
CA ASP A 138 25.31 -3.65 -15.93
C ASP A 138 26.18 -4.90 -15.79
N ILE A 139 25.77 -5.97 -16.47
CA ILE A 139 26.46 -7.26 -16.43
C ILE A 139 27.20 -7.58 -17.74
N THR A 140 27.19 -6.66 -18.70
CA THR A 140 27.72 -6.85 -20.07
C THR A 140 29.13 -7.45 -20.09
N HIS A 141 30.03 -6.91 -19.26
CA HIS A 141 31.43 -7.33 -19.22
C HIS A 141 31.71 -8.62 -18.45
N TYR A 142 30.71 -9.17 -17.77
CA TYR A 142 30.82 -10.40 -16.99
C TYR A 142 30.30 -11.63 -17.74
N LEU A 143 29.58 -11.40 -18.85
CA LEU A 143 28.93 -12.47 -19.62
C LEU A 143 29.92 -13.19 -20.53
N ILE A 144 29.68 -14.50 -20.69
CA ILE A 144 30.31 -15.36 -21.69
C ILE A 144 29.24 -15.91 -22.63
N LYS A 145 29.63 -16.37 -23.81
CA LYS A 145 28.73 -17.11 -24.71
C LYS A 145 28.32 -18.42 -24.05
N GLY A 146 27.02 -18.73 -24.09
CA GLY A 146 26.42 -19.88 -23.42
C GLY A 146 25.79 -19.53 -22.08
N ASP A 147 25.84 -20.46 -21.14
CA ASP A 147 25.22 -20.34 -19.84
C ASP A 147 26.04 -19.46 -18.90
N ASN A 148 25.37 -18.51 -18.29
CA ASN A 148 25.92 -17.57 -17.32
C ASN A 148 25.19 -17.74 -15.99
N ARG A 149 25.94 -17.97 -14.94
CA ARG A 149 25.42 -18.09 -13.58
C ARG A 149 25.28 -16.70 -12.97
N ILE A 150 24.09 -16.40 -12.46
CA ILE A 150 23.77 -15.20 -11.70
C ILE A 150 23.54 -15.60 -10.25
N ASP A 151 24.29 -15.02 -9.33
CA ASP A 151 24.14 -15.22 -7.89
C ASP A 151 23.79 -13.88 -7.24
N VAL A 152 22.85 -13.91 -6.28
CA VAL A 152 22.49 -12.74 -5.46
C VAL A 152 22.57 -13.14 -4.00
N SER A 153 23.38 -12.46 -3.22
CA SER A 153 23.40 -12.57 -1.77
C SER A 153 22.66 -11.40 -1.15
N LEU A 154 21.85 -11.67 -0.15
CA LEU A 154 21.06 -10.70 0.61
C LEU A 154 21.46 -10.77 2.09
N ASN A 155 21.38 -9.65 2.78
CA ASN A 155 21.62 -9.54 4.21
C ASN A 155 20.54 -8.69 4.87
N ASN A 156 19.44 -9.32 5.30
CA ASN A 156 18.39 -8.64 6.03
C ASN A 156 18.71 -8.66 7.52
N MET A 157 19.19 -7.54 8.04
CA MET A 157 19.68 -7.44 9.42
C MET A 157 18.51 -7.37 10.41
N GLU A 158 18.73 -7.95 11.58
CA GLU A 158 17.83 -7.75 12.74
C GLU A 158 17.77 -6.27 13.12
N GLU A 159 16.70 -5.85 13.76
CA GLU A 159 16.48 -4.46 14.20
C GLU A 159 16.68 -3.41 13.07
N SER A 160 16.29 -3.74 11.84
CA SER A 160 16.46 -2.87 10.67
C SER A 160 15.21 -2.07 10.29
N SER A 161 14.03 -2.43 10.84
CA SER A 161 12.76 -1.83 10.50
C SER A 161 11.81 -1.79 11.70
N ARG A 162 10.84 -0.87 11.69
CA ARG A 162 9.77 -0.76 12.71
C ARG A 162 8.50 -1.52 12.30
N TRP A 163 8.45 -2.07 11.10
CA TRP A 163 7.37 -2.89 10.52
C TRP A 163 7.97 -4.11 9.86
N TYR A 164 7.13 -5.01 9.34
CA TYR A 164 7.56 -6.18 8.60
C TYR A 164 8.28 -5.78 7.29
N PRO A 165 9.58 -5.96 7.18
CA PRO A 165 10.31 -5.57 5.97
C PRO A 165 10.19 -6.61 4.85
N GLY A 166 9.79 -7.86 5.17
CA GLY A 166 9.97 -9.00 4.29
C GLY A 166 11.43 -9.39 4.15
N ALA A 167 11.73 -10.38 3.32
CA ALA A 167 13.09 -10.82 3.04
C ALA A 167 13.17 -11.56 1.71
N GLY A 168 14.11 -11.17 0.85
CA GLY A 168 14.34 -11.90 -0.40
C GLY A 168 14.31 -11.04 -1.66
N LEU A 169 14.28 -11.71 -2.79
CA LEU A 169 13.92 -11.13 -4.09
C LEU A 169 12.40 -10.96 -4.12
N TYR A 170 11.89 -10.05 -3.29
CA TYR A 170 10.47 -9.87 -3.02
C TYR A 170 9.74 -9.04 -4.09
N ARG A 171 10.49 -8.47 -5.01
CA ARG A 171 10.01 -7.74 -6.20
C ARG A 171 10.61 -8.34 -7.47
N PRO A 172 10.04 -8.06 -8.65
CA PRO A 172 10.53 -8.62 -9.90
C PRO A 172 12.00 -8.33 -10.20
N VAL A 173 12.67 -9.31 -10.80
CA VAL A 173 14.01 -9.17 -11.39
C VAL A 173 13.90 -9.40 -12.88
N LYS A 174 14.41 -8.47 -13.69
CA LYS A 174 14.41 -8.55 -15.16
C LYS A 174 15.82 -8.62 -15.72
N LEU A 175 15.98 -9.43 -16.75
CA LEU A 175 17.12 -9.35 -17.67
C LEU A 175 16.72 -8.43 -18.82
N VAL A 176 17.44 -7.32 -18.98
CA VAL A 176 17.20 -6.34 -20.04
C VAL A 176 18.38 -6.38 -21.01
N THR A 177 18.09 -6.63 -22.27
CA THR A 177 19.10 -6.64 -23.33
C THR A 177 18.78 -5.58 -24.36
N THR A 178 19.73 -4.72 -24.67
CA THR A 178 19.60 -3.63 -25.64
C THR A 178 20.81 -3.55 -26.58
N ASN A 179 20.77 -2.71 -27.58
CA ASN A 179 21.97 -2.29 -28.28
C ASN A 179 22.85 -1.42 -27.35
N LYS A 180 24.12 -1.25 -27.69
CA LYS A 180 25.03 -0.38 -26.91
C LYS A 180 24.49 1.05 -26.76
N ILE A 181 23.94 1.59 -27.84
CA ILE A 181 23.25 2.86 -27.82
C ILE A 181 21.76 2.56 -27.70
N HIS A 182 21.15 3.02 -26.61
CA HIS A 182 19.76 2.73 -26.30
C HIS A 182 19.09 3.83 -25.47
N LEU A 183 17.77 3.75 -25.37
CA LEU A 183 16.93 4.60 -24.53
C LEU A 183 16.99 4.11 -23.07
N ASP A 184 17.21 5.01 -22.12
CA ASP A 184 17.04 4.72 -20.69
C ASP A 184 15.66 5.17 -20.24
N PRO A 185 14.75 4.27 -19.79
CA PRO A 185 13.41 4.64 -19.32
C PRO A 185 13.43 5.66 -18.18
N TRP A 186 14.43 5.60 -17.30
CA TRP A 186 14.55 6.52 -16.17
C TRP A 186 15.09 7.90 -16.57
N LYS A 187 15.77 8.00 -17.73
CA LYS A 187 16.28 9.24 -18.32
C LYS A 187 15.38 9.77 -19.44
N THR A 188 14.23 9.11 -19.68
CA THR A 188 13.19 9.57 -20.58
C THR A 188 12.07 10.20 -19.79
N VAL A 189 11.82 11.48 -19.96
CA VAL A 189 10.91 12.28 -19.16
C VAL A 189 9.84 12.91 -20.03
N VAL A 190 8.60 12.75 -19.65
CA VAL A 190 7.45 13.40 -20.32
C VAL A 190 6.66 14.20 -19.29
N LYS A 191 6.40 15.48 -19.57
CA LYS A 191 5.71 16.39 -18.67
C LYS A 191 4.54 17.07 -19.37
N THR A 192 3.41 17.16 -18.69
CA THR A 192 2.34 18.08 -19.08
C THR A 192 2.73 19.49 -18.67
N GLN A 193 3.00 20.35 -19.65
CA GLN A 193 3.38 21.75 -19.39
C GLN A 193 2.17 22.63 -19.09
N SER A 194 1.09 22.43 -19.85
CA SER A 194 -0.15 23.16 -19.64
C SER A 194 -1.34 22.41 -20.24
N ILE A 195 -2.50 22.70 -19.69
CA ILE A 195 -3.79 22.28 -20.23
C ILE A 195 -4.61 23.55 -20.46
N SER A 196 -5.15 23.72 -21.67
CA SER A 196 -5.99 24.87 -22.02
C SER A 196 -7.31 24.86 -21.25
N GLN A 197 -7.97 26.00 -21.16
CA GLN A 197 -9.33 26.09 -20.66
C GLN A 197 -10.25 25.09 -21.39
N LYS A 198 -11.12 24.42 -20.65
CA LYS A 198 -12.03 23.35 -21.14
C LYS A 198 -11.29 22.12 -21.70
N ALA A 199 -10.01 21.95 -21.38
CA ALA A 199 -9.18 20.83 -21.83
C ALA A 199 -9.21 20.60 -23.36
N SER A 200 -9.30 21.67 -24.17
CA SER A 200 -9.31 21.56 -25.63
C SER A 200 -7.94 21.22 -26.20
N GLN A 201 -6.85 21.49 -25.45
CA GLN A 201 -5.48 21.16 -25.84
C GLN A 201 -4.59 20.98 -24.62
N ALA A 202 -3.68 20.00 -24.64
CA ALA A 202 -2.56 19.87 -23.73
C ALA A 202 -1.24 20.09 -24.46
N VAL A 203 -0.32 20.79 -23.82
CA VAL A 203 1.07 20.95 -24.29
C VAL A 203 1.96 20.05 -23.45
N MET A 204 2.71 19.19 -24.14
CA MET A 204 3.61 18.21 -23.52
C MET A 204 5.05 18.53 -23.88
N SER A 205 5.98 18.30 -22.94
CA SER A 205 7.42 18.28 -23.24
C SER A 205 7.96 16.86 -23.11
N PHE A 206 8.97 16.60 -23.90
CA PHE A 206 9.69 15.34 -23.94
C PHE A 206 11.19 15.61 -23.85
N GLU A 207 11.87 14.83 -23.03
CA GLU A 207 13.32 14.85 -22.89
C GLU A 207 13.82 13.43 -22.73
N THR A 208 14.88 13.03 -23.45
CA THR A 208 15.57 11.77 -23.26
C THR A 208 17.06 11.90 -23.35
N THR A 209 17.77 11.10 -22.57
CA THR A 209 19.23 10.93 -22.64
C THR A 209 19.54 9.50 -23.04
N LEU A 210 20.27 9.33 -24.14
CA LEU A 210 20.67 8.03 -24.64
C LEU A 210 21.82 7.45 -23.82
N ALA A 211 21.67 6.21 -23.39
CA ALA A 211 22.76 5.45 -22.82
C ALA A 211 23.73 4.99 -23.94
N GLY A 212 25.02 4.94 -23.65
CA GLY A 212 26.07 4.47 -24.57
C GLY A 212 26.37 5.38 -25.78
N ALA A 213 25.61 6.44 -26.01
CA ALA A 213 25.86 7.38 -27.11
C ALA A 213 27.07 8.29 -26.83
N SER A 214 27.84 8.64 -27.87
CA SER A 214 28.87 9.67 -27.83
C SER A 214 28.28 11.06 -28.11
N LYS A 215 29.08 12.10 -27.90
CA LYS A 215 28.71 13.47 -28.29
C LYS A 215 28.56 13.63 -29.79
N ASP A 216 29.15 12.74 -30.58
CA ASP A 216 29.16 12.79 -32.05
C ASP A 216 28.07 11.87 -32.65
N PHE A 217 27.25 11.25 -31.82
CA PHE A 217 26.15 10.40 -32.30
C PHE A 217 25.14 11.26 -33.10
N ARG A 218 24.67 10.71 -34.21
CA ARG A 218 23.61 11.27 -35.06
C ARG A 218 22.55 10.21 -35.28
N GLY A 219 21.30 10.59 -35.15
CA GLY A 219 20.19 9.67 -35.32
C GLY A 219 18.84 10.38 -35.37
N MET A 220 17.79 9.59 -35.28
CA MET A 220 16.41 10.05 -35.31
C MET A 220 15.61 9.35 -34.22
N LEU A 221 14.78 10.09 -33.51
CA LEU A 221 13.74 9.58 -32.64
C LEU A 221 12.39 9.73 -33.33
N LYS A 222 11.67 8.64 -33.51
CA LYS A 222 10.24 8.67 -33.82
C LYS A 222 9.47 8.50 -32.51
N VAL A 223 8.66 9.49 -32.16
CA VAL A 223 7.84 9.53 -30.94
C VAL A 223 6.38 9.51 -31.35
N ALA A 224 5.64 8.48 -30.96
CA ALA A 224 4.23 8.31 -31.28
C ALA A 224 3.38 8.15 -30.02
N LEU A 225 2.34 8.97 -29.88
CA LEU A 225 1.40 8.91 -28.75
C LEU A 225 0.10 8.24 -29.17
N LEU A 226 -0.27 7.17 -28.46
CA LEU A 226 -1.49 6.39 -28.71
C LEU A 226 -2.47 6.52 -27.54
N ASP A 227 -3.73 6.73 -27.83
CA ASP A 227 -4.83 6.64 -26.85
C ASP A 227 -5.09 5.15 -26.54
N ASN A 228 -4.90 4.74 -25.28
CA ASN A 228 -5.04 3.33 -24.89
C ASN A 228 -6.47 2.79 -24.99
N ALA A 229 -7.49 3.67 -24.92
CA ALA A 229 -8.88 3.26 -25.01
C ALA A 229 -9.33 2.97 -26.45
N THR A 230 -8.77 3.69 -27.43
CA THR A 230 -9.18 3.60 -28.83
C THR A 230 -8.12 2.95 -29.73
N GLY A 231 -6.86 2.91 -29.27
CA GLY A 231 -5.70 2.53 -30.09
C GLY A 231 -5.33 3.57 -31.16
N GLU A 232 -5.98 4.73 -31.15
CA GLU A 232 -5.76 5.82 -32.10
C GLU A 232 -4.42 6.51 -31.84
N GLU A 233 -3.65 6.72 -32.88
CA GLU A 233 -2.44 7.55 -32.85
C GLU A 233 -2.85 9.03 -32.82
N LYS A 234 -2.54 9.70 -31.71
CA LYS A 234 -2.93 11.09 -31.45
C LYS A 234 -1.91 12.09 -31.99
N ASP A 235 -0.64 11.69 -31.98
CA ASP A 235 0.45 12.55 -32.46
C ASP A 235 1.69 11.71 -32.81
N VAL A 236 2.45 12.14 -33.83
CA VAL A 236 3.71 11.50 -34.24
C VAL A 236 4.71 12.59 -34.60
N HIS A 237 5.88 12.52 -34.00
CA HIS A 237 6.99 13.40 -34.31
C HIS A 237 8.26 12.63 -34.66
N GLU A 238 9.01 13.15 -35.60
CA GLU A 238 10.39 12.75 -35.88
C GLU A 238 11.31 13.86 -35.38
N LEU A 239 12.14 13.52 -34.40
CA LEU A 239 13.05 14.44 -33.73
C LEU A 239 14.49 14.04 -34.06
N PRO A 240 15.29 14.88 -34.74
CA PRO A 240 16.70 14.61 -34.95
C PRO A 240 17.41 14.62 -33.60
N ILE A 241 18.33 13.68 -33.41
CA ILE A 241 19.19 13.62 -32.24
C ILE A 241 20.64 13.87 -32.66
N ASP A 242 21.25 14.83 -31.97
CA ASP A 242 22.63 15.25 -32.11
C ASP A 242 23.31 15.12 -30.74
N GLY A 243 24.17 14.12 -30.60
CA GLY A 243 24.81 13.78 -29.34
C GLY A 243 23.98 12.84 -28.47
N LYS A 244 23.92 13.13 -27.14
CA LYS A 244 23.36 12.22 -26.14
C LYS A 244 21.91 12.54 -25.76
N THR A 245 21.50 13.78 -25.90
CA THR A 245 20.20 14.28 -25.45
C THR A 245 19.32 14.72 -26.60
N CYS A 246 18.03 14.47 -26.48
CA CYS A 246 17.01 14.99 -27.37
C CYS A 246 15.89 15.60 -26.56
N ASN A 247 15.49 16.82 -26.90
CA ASN A 247 14.38 17.54 -26.33
C ASN A 247 13.36 17.84 -27.41
N GLY A 248 12.09 17.72 -27.06
CA GLY A 248 10.98 18.02 -27.96
C GLY A 248 9.72 18.34 -27.21
N GLY A 249 8.69 18.66 -27.95
CA GLY A 249 7.36 18.89 -27.39
C GLY A 249 6.31 18.53 -28.44
N PHE A 250 5.13 18.22 -27.95
CA PHE A 250 3.97 17.91 -28.77
C PHE A 250 2.69 18.44 -28.15
N LYS A 251 1.66 18.55 -28.95
CA LYS A 251 0.35 19.01 -28.53
C LYS A 251 -0.66 17.88 -28.70
N VAL A 252 -1.54 17.75 -27.72
CA VAL A 252 -2.63 16.78 -27.80
C VAL A 252 -3.93 17.57 -27.81
N ASP A 253 -4.67 17.46 -28.91
CA ASP A 253 -5.97 18.10 -29.03
C ASP A 253 -7.05 17.22 -28.37
N ASN A 254 -7.96 17.88 -27.62
CA ASN A 254 -9.02 17.24 -26.86
C ASN A 254 -8.52 16.05 -26.01
N PRO A 255 -7.51 16.29 -25.13
CA PRO A 255 -6.93 15.22 -24.34
C PRO A 255 -7.94 14.66 -23.34
N LYS A 256 -7.93 13.34 -23.16
CA LYS A 256 -8.60 12.68 -22.05
C LYS A 256 -7.69 12.76 -20.83
N LEU A 257 -8.07 13.58 -19.86
CA LEU A 257 -7.24 13.82 -18.68
C LEU A 257 -7.28 12.61 -17.73
N TRP A 258 -6.16 12.40 -17.03
CA TRP A 258 -6.09 11.42 -15.96
C TRP A 258 -6.59 12.03 -14.65
N SER A 259 -7.48 11.31 -13.96
CA SER A 259 -7.92 11.61 -12.58
C SER A 259 -8.31 10.31 -11.87
N PRO A 260 -8.53 10.32 -10.54
CA PRO A 260 -9.06 9.18 -9.81
C PRO A 260 -10.40 8.65 -10.35
N GLU A 261 -11.24 9.54 -10.85
CA GLU A 261 -12.56 9.23 -11.41
C GLU A 261 -12.49 8.76 -12.87
N SER A 262 -11.47 9.22 -13.59
CA SER A 262 -11.28 8.95 -15.02
C SER A 262 -9.79 8.67 -15.32
N PRO A 263 -9.28 7.48 -15.03
CA PRO A 263 -7.86 7.16 -15.16
C PRO A 263 -7.45 6.90 -16.61
N ASN A 264 -7.63 7.90 -17.46
CA ASN A 264 -7.29 7.83 -18.88
C ASN A 264 -5.78 7.76 -19.08
N LEU A 265 -5.33 6.82 -19.84
CA LEU A 265 -3.92 6.56 -20.11
C LEU A 265 -3.63 6.55 -21.60
N TYR A 266 -2.42 6.95 -21.92
CA TYR A 266 -1.81 6.92 -23.25
C TYR A 266 -0.57 6.02 -23.23
N THR A 267 -0.18 5.53 -24.40
CA THR A 267 1.10 4.86 -24.60
C THR A 267 1.99 5.72 -25.49
N LEU A 268 3.17 6.05 -24.99
CA LEU A 268 4.22 6.71 -25.78
C LEU A 268 5.19 5.66 -26.31
N ASN A 269 5.21 5.47 -27.60
CA ASN A 269 6.16 4.61 -28.29
C ASN A 269 7.30 5.46 -28.86
N ILE A 270 8.52 5.12 -28.48
CA ILE A 270 9.74 5.80 -28.93
C ILE A 270 10.59 4.80 -29.68
N THR A 271 10.93 5.12 -30.93
CA THR A 271 11.86 4.33 -31.74
C THR A 271 13.10 5.17 -32.00
N LEU A 272 14.26 4.62 -31.65
CA LEU A 272 15.56 5.20 -31.91
C LEU A 272 16.17 4.56 -33.16
N ALA A 273 16.57 5.38 -34.12
CA ALA A 273 17.31 4.94 -35.31
C ALA A 273 18.65 5.70 -35.44
N ASP A 274 19.64 5.08 -36.06
CA ASP A 274 20.88 5.74 -36.42
C ASP A 274 20.70 6.63 -37.66
N SER A 275 21.79 7.30 -38.11
CA SER A 275 21.79 8.16 -39.30
C SER A 275 21.58 7.42 -40.63
N GLN A 276 21.64 6.09 -40.59
CA GLN A 276 21.39 5.23 -41.75
C GLN A 276 19.95 4.67 -41.75
N GLY A 277 19.15 4.99 -40.73
CA GLY A 277 17.79 4.50 -40.60
C GLY A 277 17.67 3.13 -39.94
N ASN A 278 18.77 2.54 -39.42
CA ASN A 278 18.70 1.27 -38.68
C ASN A 278 18.10 1.47 -37.31
N ASN A 279 17.08 0.69 -36.95
CA ASN A 279 16.49 0.71 -35.62
C ASN A 279 17.48 0.21 -34.58
N LEU A 280 17.79 1.05 -33.58
CA LEU A 280 18.67 0.73 -32.46
C LEU A 280 17.90 0.28 -31.22
N ASP A 281 16.78 0.93 -30.89
CA ASP A 281 15.99 0.62 -29.71
C ASP A 281 14.51 1.03 -29.88
N LYS A 282 13.64 0.36 -29.12
CA LYS A 282 12.22 0.72 -28.99
C LYS A 282 11.83 0.71 -27.53
N LEU A 283 11.25 1.80 -27.06
CA LEU A 283 10.73 1.95 -25.72
C LEU A 283 9.24 2.29 -25.77
N SER A 284 8.45 1.60 -24.97
CA SER A 284 7.02 1.88 -24.79
C SER A 284 6.77 2.30 -23.36
N MET A 285 6.17 3.46 -23.15
CA MET A 285 5.92 4.04 -21.81
C MET A 285 4.45 4.38 -21.66
N ARG A 286 3.90 4.13 -20.48
CA ARG A 286 2.54 4.55 -20.14
C ARG A 286 2.56 5.98 -19.63
N LEU A 287 1.60 6.79 -20.04
CA LEU A 287 1.45 8.19 -19.66
C LEU A 287 0.01 8.53 -19.28
N GLY A 288 -0.17 9.50 -18.38
CA GLY A 288 -1.43 10.17 -18.15
C GLY A 288 -1.25 11.69 -18.26
N ILE A 289 -2.16 12.36 -18.95
CA ILE A 289 -2.12 13.82 -19.12
C ILE A 289 -2.84 14.44 -17.94
N ARG A 290 -2.12 15.19 -17.10
CA ARG A 290 -2.69 15.87 -15.95
C ARG A 290 -1.76 16.98 -15.44
N THR A 291 -2.31 17.92 -14.66
CA THR A 291 -1.54 18.94 -13.92
C THR A 291 -1.83 18.84 -12.43
N VAL A 292 -0.82 19.11 -11.60
CA VAL A 292 -0.92 19.21 -10.14
C VAL A 292 -0.48 20.60 -9.72
N LYS A 293 -1.24 21.23 -8.83
CA LYS A 293 -0.88 22.50 -8.22
C LYS A 293 -1.37 22.55 -6.78
N VAL A 294 -0.66 23.27 -5.93
CA VAL A 294 -1.09 23.59 -4.56
C VAL A 294 -0.87 25.07 -4.33
N ASP A 295 -1.86 25.77 -3.79
CA ASP A 295 -1.74 27.17 -3.38
C ASP A 295 -2.68 27.51 -2.20
N SER A 296 -2.46 28.66 -1.56
CA SER A 296 -3.23 29.11 -0.38
C SER A 296 -4.70 29.45 -0.65
N VAL A 297 -5.05 29.72 -1.92
CA VAL A 297 -6.41 30.16 -2.29
C VAL A 297 -7.30 28.98 -2.61
N ARG A 298 -6.76 28.00 -3.34
CA ARG A 298 -7.52 26.88 -3.89
C ARG A 298 -7.13 25.51 -3.30
N GLY A 299 -6.10 25.48 -2.44
CA GLY A 299 -5.57 24.23 -1.87
C GLY A 299 -4.95 23.33 -2.94
N PHE A 300 -5.12 22.03 -2.77
CA PHE A 300 -4.67 21.04 -3.74
C PHE A 300 -5.58 21.03 -4.97
N GLN A 301 -4.98 21.04 -6.14
CA GLN A 301 -5.67 21.06 -7.43
C GLN A 301 -5.13 19.98 -8.34
N LEU A 302 -6.03 19.22 -8.94
CA LEU A 302 -5.76 18.27 -10.02
C LEU A 302 -6.49 18.75 -11.28
N ASN A 303 -5.79 18.94 -12.39
CA ASN A 303 -6.34 19.47 -13.64
C ASN A 303 -7.05 20.82 -13.50
N GLY A 304 -6.59 21.64 -12.55
CA GLY A 304 -7.21 22.92 -12.22
C GLY A 304 -8.46 22.82 -11.35
N GLU A 305 -8.91 21.64 -10.98
CA GLU A 305 -10.04 21.43 -10.07
C GLU A 305 -9.55 21.28 -8.63
N SER A 306 -10.10 22.10 -7.71
CA SER A 306 -9.77 22.02 -6.28
C SER A 306 -10.40 20.80 -5.64
N ARG A 307 -9.63 20.10 -4.83
CA ARG A 307 -10.12 18.95 -4.05
C ARG A 307 -9.34 18.79 -2.75
N LYS A 308 -9.96 18.21 -1.75
CA LYS A 308 -9.25 17.73 -0.56
C LYS A 308 -8.94 16.25 -0.74
N ILE A 309 -7.70 15.87 -0.47
CA ILE A 309 -7.24 14.50 -0.59
C ILE A 309 -7.92 13.64 0.47
N LYS A 310 -8.47 12.51 0.06
CA LYS A 310 -9.04 11.44 0.90
C LYS A 310 -8.11 10.24 0.84
N GLY A 311 -7.02 10.31 1.56
CA GLY A 311 -5.93 9.35 1.47
C GLY A 311 -5.85 8.40 2.65
N VAL A 312 -5.14 7.29 2.44
CA VAL A 312 -4.71 6.37 3.48
C VAL A 312 -3.22 6.06 3.35
N CYS A 313 -2.57 5.79 4.47
CA CYS A 313 -1.23 5.22 4.51
C CYS A 313 -1.29 3.71 4.24
N LEU A 314 -0.32 3.18 3.50
CA LEU A 314 -0.17 1.75 3.25
C LEU A 314 1.29 1.33 3.44
N HIS A 315 1.52 0.30 4.24
CA HIS A 315 2.74 -0.47 4.19
C HIS A 315 2.79 -1.35 2.93
N HIS A 316 3.97 -1.87 2.62
CA HIS A 316 4.23 -2.59 1.37
C HIS A 316 3.85 -4.08 1.41
N ASP A 317 3.55 -4.64 2.59
CA ASP A 317 3.14 -6.03 2.70
C ASP A 317 1.71 -6.26 2.17
N LEU A 318 1.47 -7.48 1.76
CA LEU A 318 0.19 -7.95 1.23
C LEU A 318 -0.49 -8.94 2.22
N GLY A 319 -0.36 -8.66 3.53
CA GLY A 319 -0.87 -9.50 4.60
C GLY A 319 -0.27 -10.92 4.55
N PRO A 320 -1.09 -11.96 4.35
CA PRO A 320 -0.62 -13.36 4.38
C PRO A 320 0.34 -13.73 3.23
N LEU A 321 0.47 -12.90 2.22
CA LEU A 321 1.45 -13.06 1.13
C LEU A 321 2.82 -12.46 1.48
N GLY A 322 2.94 -11.76 2.62
CA GLY A 322 4.14 -11.05 3.02
C GLY A 322 4.45 -9.88 2.09
N ALA A 323 5.75 -9.63 1.89
CA ALA A 323 6.23 -8.55 1.03
C ALA A 323 6.33 -8.94 -0.46
N ALA A 324 6.18 -10.22 -0.80
CA ALA A 324 6.27 -10.69 -2.19
C ALA A 324 5.20 -10.04 -3.08
N VAL A 325 5.64 -9.15 -3.97
CA VAL A 325 4.73 -8.34 -4.79
C VAL A 325 3.89 -9.19 -5.72
N ASN A 326 2.56 -9.05 -5.63
CA ASN A 326 1.61 -9.69 -6.52
C ASN A 326 0.61 -8.67 -7.07
N LYS A 327 0.52 -8.58 -8.40
CA LYS A 327 -0.35 -7.61 -9.07
C LYS A 327 -1.84 -7.79 -8.74
N ALA A 328 -2.32 -9.03 -8.63
CA ALA A 328 -3.73 -9.29 -8.34
C ALA A 328 -4.10 -8.89 -6.90
N ALA A 329 -3.19 -9.11 -5.95
CA ALA A 329 -3.35 -8.66 -4.57
C ALA A 329 -3.39 -7.12 -4.46
N ILE A 330 -2.49 -6.43 -5.14
CA ILE A 330 -2.48 -4.94 -5.17
C ILE A 330 -3.76 -4.41 -5.83
N ILE A 331 -4.21 -5.01 -6.93
CA ILE A 331 -5.49 -4.64 -7.56
C ILE A 331 -6.66 -4.78 -6.58
N ARG A 332 -6.68 -5.87 -5.78
CA ARG A 332 -7.72 -6.06 -4.74
C ARG A 332 -7.65 -4.94 -3.71
N GLN A 333 -6.47 -4.64 -3.16
CA GLN A 333 -6.30 -3.55 -2.18
C GLN A 333 -6.79 -2.20 -2.74
N ILE A 334 -6.33 -1.81 -3.91
CA ILE A 334 -6.69 -0.52 -4.50
C ILE A 334 -8.20 -0.46 -4.81
N LYS A 335 -8.81 -1.54 -5.28
CA LYS A 335 -10.26 -1.59 -5.52
C LYS A 335 -11.07 -1.43 -4.23
N GLN A 336 -10.68 -2.09 -3.14
CA GLN A 336 -11.35 -1.95 -1.85
C GLN A 336 -11.21 -0.53 -1.30
N LEU A 337 -10.04 0.11 -1.46
CA LEU A 337 -9.85 1.51 -1.09
C LEU A 337 -10.69 2.47 -1.94
N LYS A 338 -10.84 2.21 -3.22
CA LYS A 338 -11.73 3.00 -4.08
C LYS A 338 -13.21 2.84 -3.70
N ASP A 339 -13.67 1.63 -3.36
CA ASP A 339 -15.03 1.41 -2.85
C ASP A 339 -15.27 2.14 -1.52
N LEU A 340 -14.25 2.25 -0.69
CA LEU A 340 -14.24 3.10 0.51
C LEU A 340 -14.49 4.60 0.19
N GLY A 341 -14.19 5.04 -1.03
CA GLY A 341 -14.18 6.45 -1.45
C GLY A 341 -12.81 7.13 -1.28
N CYS A 342 -11.76 6.35 -1.03
CA CYS A 342 -10.38 6.80 -1.00
C CYS A 342 -9.90 7.15 -2.41
N ASP A 343 -9.17 8.27 -2.55
CA ASP A 343 -8.63 8.74 -3.83
C ASP A 343 -7.09 8.83 -3.86
N ALA A 344 -6.42 8.58 -2.72
CA ALA A 344 -4.97 8.64 -2.62
C ALA A 344 -4.39 7.60 -1.64
N ILE A 345 -3.14 7.19 -1.88
CA ILE A 345 -2.33 6.43 -0.94
C ILE A 345 -1.01 7.14 -0.65
N ARG A 346 -0.50 6.97 0.56
CA ARG A 346 0.89 7.29 0.93
C ARG A 346 1.66 5.99 1.12
N THR A 347 2.79 5.84 0.45
CA THR A 347 3.61 4.62 0.53
C THR A 347 4.51 4.68 1.77
N SER A 348 3.96 4.28 2.90
CA SER A 348 4.60 4.40 4.22
C SER A 348 5.58 3.24 4.48
N HIS A 349 6.81 3.46 4.85
CA HIS A 349 7.58 4.71 4.72
C HIS A 349 8.78 4.36 3.85
N ASN A 350 8.53 4.06 2.57
CA ASN A 350 9.53 3.50 1.65
C ASN A 350 9.11 3.63 0.18
N HIS A 351 10.05 3.37 -0.71
CA HIS A 351 9.80 3.41 -2.16
C HIS A 351 8.72 2.39 -2.58
N PRO A 352 7.73 2.81 -3.37
CA PRO A 352 6.72 1.91 -3.94
C PRO A 352 7.34 0.94 -4.96
N SER A 353 6.67 -0.20 -5.18
CA SER A 353 7.01 -1.07 -6.31
C SER A 353 6.46 -0.51 -7.63
N GLN A 354 7.13 -0.80 -8.75
CA GLN A 354 6.64 -0.38 -10.08
C GLN A 354 5.27 -0.99 -10.41
N ILE A 355 5.01 -2.21 -9.94
CA ILE A 355 3.69 -2.85 -10.11
C ILE A 355 2.60 -2.09 -9.35
N GLN A 356 2.90 -1.57 -8.16
CA GLN A 356 1.94 -0.75 -7.40
C GLN A 356 1.64 0.55 -8.14
N MET A 357 2.66 1.21 -8.70
CA MET A 357 2.47 2.42 -9.50
C MET A 357 1.64 2.17 -10.74
N ASP A 358 1.94 1.10 -11.49
CA ASP A 358 1.15 0.68 -12.65
C ASP A 358 -0.33 0.43 -12.34
N VAL A 359 -0.61 -0.16 -11.17
CA VAL A 359 -1.98 -0.41 -10.71
C VAL A 359 -2.67 0.90 -10.31
N CYS A 360 -1.98 1.79 -9.61
CA CYS A 360 -2.50 3.11 -9.23
C CYS A 360 -2.80 3.97 -10.46
N ASP A 361 -1.92 3.97 -11.47
CA ASP A 361 -2.19 4.63 -12.75
C ASP A 361 -3.46 4.11 -13.42
N SER A 362 -3.60 2.78 -13.48
CA SER A 362 -4.67 2.12 -14.22
C SER A 362 -6.04 2.21 -13.53
N LEU A 363 -6.05 2.23 -12.20
CA LEU A 363 -7.27 2.27 -11.41
C LEU A 363 -7.63 3.68 -10.91
N GLY A 364 -6.78 4.68 -11.13
CA GLY A 364 -7.03 6.05 -10.69
C GLY A 364 -6.87 6.18 -9.18
N MET A 365 -5.67 5.95 -8.65
CA MET A 365 -5.32 6.18 -7.26
C MET A 365 -4.13 7.15 -7.22
N MET A 366 -4.31 8.34 -6.65
CA MET A 366 -3.21 9.29 -6.45
C MET A 366 -2.19 8.70 -5.46
N VAL A 367 -0.93 9.08 -5.60
CA VAL A 367 0.15 8.57 -4.75
C VAL A 367 1.01 9.71 -4.22
N MET A 368 1.18 9.75 -2.91
CA MET A 368 2.32 10.38 -2.26
C MET A 368 3.42 9.34 -2.15
N ALA A 369 4.42 9.43 -3.01
CA ALA A 369 5.52 8.48 -3.03
C ALA A 369 6.58 8.90 -2.01
N GLU A 370 6.79 8.04 -1.00
CA GLU A 370 7.68 8.34 0.13
C GLU A 370 9.00 7.59 0.05
N SER A 371 10.04 8.18 0.65
CA SER A 371 11.42 7.67 0.61
C SER A 371 11.82 6.94 1.89
N PHE A 372 11.90 7.66 3.02
CA PHE A 372 12.60 7.21 4.22
C PHE A 372 11.78 7.41 5.49
N ASP A 373 11.97 6.52 6.47
CA ASP A 373 11.44 6.64 7.82
C ASP A 373 12.42 7.35 8.79
N MET A 374 13.66 7.49 8.44
CA MET A 374 14.71 8.11 9.24
C MET A 374 15.84 8.65 8.37
N TRP A 375 16.55 9.66 8.88
CA TRP A 375 17.72 10.22 8.20
C TRP A 375 19.01 9.85 8.96
N ILE A 376 19.67 10.80 9.63
CA ILE A 376 20.94 10.60 10.31
C ILE A 376 20.76 9.88 11.66
N TYR A 377 19.70 10.23 12.40
CA TYR A 377 19.42 9.64 13.70
C TYR A 377 18.54 8.40 13.57
N PRO A 378 18.95 7.26 14.15
CA PRO A 378 18.26 5.99 13.98
C PRO A 378 16.99 5.92 14.84
N LYS A 379 15.88 5.41 14.24
CA LYS A 379 14.69 4.95 14.97
C LYS A 379 14.77 3.45 15.31
N CYS A 380 15.65 2.72 14.67
CA CYS A 380 16.02 1.36 15.00
C CYS A 380 17.51 1.15 14.66
N LYS A 381 18.14 0.23 15.38
CA LYS A 381 19.62 0.07 15.43
C LYS A 381 20.28 -0.10 14.07
N ASN A 382 19.72 -0.96 13.23
CA ASN A 382 20.25 -1.28 11.91
C ASN A 382 19.43 -0.65 10.77
N GLY A 383 18.67 0.41 11.07
CA GLY A 383 17.83 1.11 10.11
C GLY A 383 18.61 1.93 9.07
N TYR A 384 17.87 2.67 8.25
CA TYR A 384 18.41 3.43 7.14
C TYR A 384 19.43 4.51 7.55
N ALA A 385 19.37 5.00 8.80
CA ALA A 385 20.26 6.05 9.29
C ALA A 385 21.74 5.76 9.05
N ARG A 386 22.15 4.50 9.16
CA ARG A 386 23.55 4.08 8.88
C ARG A 386 23.94 4.22 7.40
N LEU A 387 22.97 4.31 6.50
CA LEU A 387 23.17 4.42 5.06
C LEU A 387 23.01 5.87 4.57
N PHE A 388 22.31 6.71 5.32
CA PHE A 388 21.80 8.00 4.85
C PHE A 388 22.85 8.89 4.18
N LYS A 389 24.00 9.09 4.84
CA LYS A 389 25.06 10.01 4.35
C LYS A 389 25.61 9.62 2.97
N GLU A 390 25.66 8.33 2.66
CA GLU A 390 26.20 7.84 1.40
C GLU A 390 25.12 7.62 0.33
N TRP A 391 23.90 7.25 0.73
CA TRP A 391 22.89 6.69 -0.16
C TRP A 391 21.67 7.59 -0.37
N SER A 392 21.40 8.58 0.47
CA SER A 392 20.18 9.38 0.39
C SER A 392 19.95 10.05 -0.97
N ASP A 393 20.97 10.68 -1.54
CA ASP A 393 20.88 11.32 -2.85
C ASP A 393 20.65 10.30 -3.98
N LYS A 394 21.27 9.12 -3.89
CA LYS A 394 21.08 8.03 -4.86
C LYS A 394 19.66 7.48 -4.80
N ASP A 395 19.15 7.26 -3.57
CA ASP A 395 17.83 6.71 -3.35
C ASP A 395 16.71 7.71 -3.73
N ILE A 396 16.83 8.99 -3.35
CA ILE A 396 15.91 10.05 -3.81
C ILE A 396 15.95 10.19 -5.34
N THR A 397 17.15 10.19 -5.93
CA THR A 397 17.28 10.26 -7.40
C THR A 397 16.52 9.10 -8.04
N THR A 398 16.69 7.89 -7.55
CA THR A 398 16.02 6.72 -8.10
C THR A 398 14.51 6.76 -7.84
N LEU A 399 14.06 7.20 -6.65
CA LEU A 399 12.63 7.38 -6.36
C LEU A 399 11.96 8.26 -7.41
N VAL A 400 12.57 9.43 -7.69
CA VAL A 400 12.00 10.38 -8.63
C VAL A 400 12.13 9.88 -10.07
N GLU A 401 13.32 9.46 -10.51
CA GLU A 401 13.56 9.05 -11.89
C GLU A 401 12.76 7.84 -12.33
N SER A 402 12.57 6.85 -11.44
CA SER A 402 11.77 5.66 -11.77
C SER A 402 10.26 5.92 -11.77
N ASN A 403 9.79 6.97 -11.08
CA ASN A 403 8.34 7.19 -10.87
C ASN A 403 7.77 8.48 -11.47
N ARG A 404 8.60 9.41 -11.94
CA ARG A 404 8.13 10.74 -12.42
C ARG A 404 7.22 10.70 -13.65
N ASN A 405 7.21 9.60 -14.41
CA ASN A 405 6.30 9.43 -15.55
C ASN A 405 4.94 8.81 -15.16
N HIS A 406 4.78 8.33 -13.92
CA HIS A 406 3.50 7.82 -13.43
C HIS A 406 2.54 9.00 -13.13
N PRO A 407 1.37 9.08 -13.79
CA PRO A 407 0.41 10.15 -13.54
C PRO A 407 -0.19 10.08 -12.14
N SER A 408 -0.24 8.89 -11.53
CA SER A 408 -0.73 8.68 -10.17
C SER A 408 0.11 9.40 -9.12
N VAL A 409 1.42 9.54 -9.30
CA VAL A 409 2.27 10.29 -8.36
C VAL A 409 1.94 11.77 -8.41
N VAL A 410 1.44 12.32 -7.31
CA VAL A 410 1.05 13.73 -7.19
C VAL A 410 1.92 14.53 -6.23
N MET A 411 2.72 13.83 -5.41
CA MET A 411 3.56 14.45 -4.39
C MET A 411 4.75 13.53 -4.06
N TRP A 412 5.92 14.12 -3.81
CA TRP A 412 7.10 13.44 -3.29
C TRP A 412 7.18 13.64 -1.78
N SER A 413 7.43 12.59 -1.01
CA SER A 413 7.69 12.69 0.42
C SER A 413 9.12 12.27 0.72
N ILE A 414 9.87 13.18 1.35
CA ILE A 414 11.31 12.99 1.60
C ILE A 414 11.62 12.40 2.98
N GLY A 415 10.60 12.17 3.81
CA GLY A 415 10.80 11.59 5.12
C GLY A 415 9.53 11.46 5.95
N ASN A 416 9.60 10.61 6.97
CA ASN A 416 8.55 10.40 7.96
C ASN A 416 9.09 10.61 9.38
N GLU A 417 8.46 11.51 10.14
CA GLU A 417 8.74 11.75 11.57
C GLU A 417 10.24 11.81 11.85
N ILE A 418 10.92 12.55 10.99
CA ILE A 418 12.37 12.62 11.00
C ILE A 418 12.84 13.21 12.35
N PRO A 419 13.71 12.52 13.06
CA PRO A 419 14.18 13.00 14.36
C PRO A 419 14.78 14.41 14.32
N GLU A 420 15.45 14.77 13.26
CA GLU A 420 16.14 16.04 13.06
C GLU A 420 15.23 17.25 12.87
N GLN A 421 13.90 17.08 12.83
CA GLN A 421 12.95 18.19 12.60
C GLN A 421 13.03 19.35 13.60
N TRP A 422 13.64 19.13 14.78
CA TRP A 422 13.87 20.16 15.78
C TRP A 422 15.12 21.02 15.52
N SER A 423 15.98 20.66 14.56
CA SER A 423 17.32 21.22 14.40
C SER A 423 17.49 22.01 13.10
N TYR A 424 18.44 22.94 13.11
CA TYR A 424 18.86 23.67 11.92
C TYR A 424 19.55 22.73 10.90
N GLU A 425 20.28 21.70 11.36
CA GLU A 425 20.86 20.67 10.48
C GLU A 425 19.76 19.93 9.72
N GLY A 426 18.69 19.52 10.40
CA GLY A 426 17.55 18.88 9.76
C GLY A 426 16.90 19.76 8.71
N ARG A 427 16.75 21.06 8.99
CA ARG A 427 16.28 22.04 8.00
C ARG A 427 17.14 22.05 6.73
N LEU A 428 18.47 22.09 6.86
CA LEU A 428 19.39 22.09 5.71
C LEU A 428 19.28 20.78 4.89
N ILE A 429 19.18 19.64 5.57
CA ILE A 429 18.95 18.36 4.89
C ILE A 429 17.62 18.36 4.14
N SER A 430 16.54 18.85 4.78
CA SER A 430 15.23 18.98 4.18
C SER A 430 15.26 19.82 2.91
N GLU A 431 15.92 20.99 2.98
CA GLU A 431 16.11 21.91 1.83
C GLU A 431 16.92 21.23 0.70
N HIS A 432 17.98 20.50 1.03
CA HIS A 432 18.77 19.77 0.05
C HIS A 432 17.97 18.69 -0.67
N LEU A 433 17.25 17.83 0.05
CA LEU A 433 16.47 16.75 -0.55
C LEU A 433 15.29 17.28 -1.37
N GLN A 434 14.59 18.34 -0.90
CA GLN A 434 13.55 18.99 -1.68
C GLN A 434 14.10 19.60 -2.98
N ASN A 435 15.24 20.31 -2.93
CA ASN A 435 15.87 20.87 -4.11
C ASN A 435 16.31 19.78 -5.10
N LEU A 436 16.74 18.62 -4.60
CA LEU A 436 17.06 17.46 -5.44
C LEU A 436 15.81 16.93 -6.16
N CYS A 437 14.67 16.82 -5.45
CA CYS A 437 13.39 16.45 -6.06
C CYS A 437 12.98 17.45 -7.15
N HIS A 438 13.03 18.75 -6.88
CA HIS A 438 12.70 19.80 -7.86
C HIS A 438 13.61 19.80 -9.09
N LYS A 439 14.90 19.54 -8.91
CA LYS A 439 15.85 19.40 -10.02
C LYS A 439 15.48 18.24 -10.95
N LEU A 440 15.01 17.14 -10.37
CA LEU A 440 14.66 15.92 -11.12
C LEU A 440 13.23 15.97 -11.68
N ASP A 441 12.31 16.60 -10.95
CA ASP A 441 10.91 16.78 -11.34
C ASP A 441 10.30 18.06 -10.72
N PRO A 442 10.28 19.17 -11.44
CA PRO A 442 9.70 20.43 -10.98
C PRO A 442 8.14 20.45 -11.07
N THR A 443 7.49 19.36 -11.45
CA THR A 443 6.03 19.34 -11.70
C THR A 443 5.21 18.91 -10.50
N ARG A 444 5.83 18.43 -9.44
CA ARG A 444 5.18 17.94 -8.23
C ARG A 444 5.74 18.61 -6.99
N PRO A 445 4.87 18.95 -6.02
CA PRO A 445 5.32 19.46 -4.74
C PRO A 445 5.99 18.38 -3.89
N VAL A 446 6.79 18.83 -2.93
CA VAL A 446 7.52 18.00 -1.97
C VAL A 446 6.94 18.20 -0.58
N THR A 447 6.83 17.13 0.18
CA THR A 447 6.35 17.08 1.56
C THR A 447 7.21 16.17 2.42
N GLN A 448 6.92 16.14 3.70
CA GLN A 448 7.29 15.09 4.64
C GLN A 448 6.30 15.04 5.80
N GLY A 449 6.18 13.91 6.49
CA GLY A 449 5.35 13.76 7.69
C GLY A 449 6.10 14.27 8.93
N MET A 450 5.54 15.25 9.64
CA MET A 450 6.13 15.83 10.84
C MET A 450 5.25 15.58 12.06
N ASP A 451 5.77 14.86 13.04
CA ASP A 451 5.06 14.58 14.30
C ASP A 451 5.33 15.62 15.39
N LYS A 452 6.43 16.39 15.30
CA LYS A 452 6.84 17.44 16.22
C LYS A 452 6.63 18.83 15.60
N ALA A 453 5.38 19.16 15.28
CA ALA A 453 5.04 20.38 14.55
C ALA A 453 5.65 21.65 15.15
N GLU A 454 5.66 21.80 16.49
CA GLU A 454 6.21 22.97 17.18
C GLU A 454 7.71 23.11 17.00
N ASP A 455 8.44 22.01 17.12
CA ASP A 455 9.88 21.99 16.92
C ASP A 455 10.23 22.24 15.45
N ALA A 456 9.48 21.62 14.53
CA ALA A 456 9.65 21.81 13.10
C ALA A 456 9.37 23.27 12.67
N LEU A 457 8.39 23.94 13.30
CA LEU A 457 8.09 25.35 13.06
C LEU A 457 9.18 26.26 13.64
N LYS A 458 9.65 26.00 14.89
CA LYS A 458 10.71 26.79 15.54
C LYS A 458 12.04 26.70 14.80
N SER A 459 12.42 25.52 14.31
CA SER A 459 13.68 25.31 13.57
C SER A 459 13.63 25.84 12.13
N GLY A 460 12.46 26.17 11.61
CA GLY A 460 12.22 26.53 10.21
C GLY A 460 12.17 25.31 9.27
N PHE A 461 12.14 24.11 9.82
CA PHE A 461 12.07 22.87 9.06
C PHE A 461 10.76 22.71 8.29
N ALA A 462 9.61 23.04 8.93
CA ALA A 462 8.29 22.97 8.29
C ALA A 462 8.12 23.97 7.15
N GLN A 463 8.73 25.17 7.27
CA GLN A 463 8.62 26.24 6.28
C GLN A 463 9.41 25.97 5.00
N VAL A 464 10.32 25.00 4.98
CA VAL A 464 11.04 24.58 3.78
C VAL A 464 10.13 23.85 2.82
N MET A 465 9.16 23.08 3.32
CA MET A 465 8.34 22.20 2.51
C MET A 465 7.37 22.94 1.61
N ASP A 466 7.26 22.53 0.34
CA ASP A 466 6.19 23.00 -0.55
C ASP A 466 4.82 22.73 0.05
N VAL A 467 4.66 21.57 0.68
CA VAL A 467 3.46 21.15 1.39
C VAL A 467 3.85 20.68 2.79
N PRO A 468 3.65 21.51 3.84
CA PRO A 468 3.86 21.08 5.20
C PRO A 468 2.88 19.95 5.58
N GLY A 469 3.40 18.75 5.87
CA GLY A 469 2.64 17.59 6.32
C GLY A 469 2.77 17.40 7.83
N PHE A 470 1.64 17.38 8.55
CA PHE A 470 1.64 17.10 9.98
C PHE A 470 1.01 15.76 10.28
N ASN A 471 1.70 14.99 11.12
CA ASN A 471 1.21 13.72 11.63
C ASN A 471 0.42 13.97 12.92
N TYR A 472 -0.86 13.57 12.92
CA TYR A 472 -1.76 13.65 14.07
C TYR A 472 -1.97 15.08 14.63
N ARG A 473 -2.41 15.17 15.88
CA ARG A 473 -2.52 16.40 16.68
C ARG A 473 -3.30 17.51 15.99
N VAL A 474 -4.44 17.15 15.42
CA VAL A 474 -5.33 18.05 14.69
C VAL A 474 -5.78 19.26 15.53
N TYR A 475 -5.82 19.13 16.84
CA TYR A 475 -6.12 20.21 17.78
C TYR A 475 -5.09 21.36 17.76
N LYS A 476 -3.90 21.14 17.19
CA LYS A 476 -2.85 22.15 17.04
C LYS A 476 -2.90 22.90 15.68
N TYR A 477 -3.73 22.47 14.74
CA TYR A 477 -3.72 23.00 13.37
C TYR A 477 -3.98 24.51 13.29
N ASP A 478 -4.95 25.04 14.08
CA ASP A 478 -5.27 26.49 14.11
C ASP A 478 -4.13 27.36 14.63
N ARG A 479 -3.22 26.80 15.42
CA ARG A 479 -2.00 27.47 15.85
C ARG A 479 -0.91 27.35 14.79
N ASN A 480 -0.66 26.12 14.35
CA ASN A 480 0.45 25.82 13.45
C ASN A 480 0.35 26.55 12.11
N ILE A 481 -0.87 26.73 11.58
CA ILE A 481 -1.09 27.42 10.31
C ILE A 481 -0.61 28.88 10.32
N LYS A 482 -0.58 29.53 11.49
CA LYS A 482 -0.16 30.93 11.64
C LYS A 482 1.32 31.14 11.33
N ASP A 483 2.13 30.09 11.54
CA ASP A 483 3.58 30.12 11.33
C ASP A 483 4.01 29.51 10.00
N LEU A 484 3.03 29.17 9.13
CA LEU A 484 3.27 28.62 7.80
C LEU A 484 3.04 29.67 6.71
N PRO A 485 4.10 30.16 6.04
CA PRO A 485 3.98 31.18 4.98
C PRO A 485 3.13 30.74 3.79
N CYS A 486 3.05 29.45 3.52
CA CYS A 486 2.26 28.90 2.42
C CYS A 486 0.74 28.99 2.64
N GLY A 487 0.26 29.17 3.89
CA GLY A 487 -1.15 29.35 4.24
C GLY A 487 -2.03 28.10 4.12
N PHE A 488 -1.44 26.92 4.05
CA PHE A 488 -2.13 25.62 4.04
C PHE A 488 -1.28 24.52 4.69
N LEU A 489 -1.92 23.40 5.03
CA LEU A 489 -1.25 22.21 5.57
C LEU A 489 -1.97 20.92 5.14
N LEU A 490 -1.24 19.82 5.22
CA LEU A 490 -1.69 18.46 4.96
C LEU A 490 -1.68 17.64 6.23
N GLY A 491 -2.73 16.86 6.51
CA GLY A 491 -2.66 15.76 7.46
C GLY A 491 -1.93 14.57 6.85
N SER A 492 -0.61 14.49 7.02
CA SER A 492 0.21 13.45 6.40
C SER A 492 0.05 12.09 7.06
N GLU A 493 -0.32 12.07 8.36
CA GLU A 493 -0.89 10.93 9.06
C GLU A 493 -2.00 11.40 10.00
N THR A 494 -3.14 10.72 9.99
CA THR A 494 -4.28 11.06 10.83
C THR A 494 -4.89 9.81 11.46
N ALA A 495 -5.60 9.99 12.57
CA ALA A 495 -6.48 8.99 13.19
C ALA A 495 -5.85 7.60 13.41
N SER A 496 -4.76 7.49 14.18
CA SER A 496 -4.31 6.19 14.73
C SER A 496 -5.33 5.70 15.76
N THR A 497 -6.45 5.20 15.28
CA THR A 497 -7.45 4.49 16.08
C THR A 497 -7.26 3.00 15.92
N VAL A 498 -7.58 2.23 16.94
CA VAL A 498 -7.35 0.78 16.99
C VAL A 498 -8.66 0.02 17.04
N SER A 499 -8.75 -1.10 16.34
CA SER A 499 -9.88 -2.01 16.41
C SER A 499 -9.52 -3.41 15.93
N SER A 500 -10.17 -4.43 16.50
CA SER A 500 -10.16 -5.82 16.03
C SER A 500 -11.49 -6.16 15.42
N ARG A 501 -11.49 -6.72 14.21
CA ARG A 501 -12.72 -7.04 13.49
C ARG A 501 -13.66 -7.93 14.31
N GLY A 502 -14.90 -7.42 14.53
CA GLY A 502 -15.98 -8.15 15.17
C GLY A 502 -15.81 -8.43 16.67
N VAL A 503 -14.85 -7.79 17.34
CA VAL A 503 -14.65 -7.86 18.79
C VAL A 503 -15.30 -6.64 19.43
N TYR A 504 -16.16 -6.86 20.41
CA TYR A 504 -16.84 -5.76 21.12
C TYR A 504 -16.66 -5.89 22.61
N LYS A 505 -16.27 -4.80 23.25
CA LYS A 505 -16.01 -4.74 24.70
C LYS A 505 -17.20 -4.12 25.43
N PHE A 506 -17.56 -4.67 26.58
CA PHE A 506 -18.67 -4.18 27.40
C PHE A 506 -18.25 -4.06 28.88
N PRO A 507 -18.63 -2.98 29.59
CA PRO A 507 -19.34 -1.81 29.08
C PRO A 507 -18.51 -1.04 28.04
N LEU A 508 -19.19 -0.30 27.15
CA LEU A 508 -18.53 0.57 26.18
C LEU A 508 -17.71 1.64 26.93
N SER A 509 -16.45 1.80 26.54
CA SER A 509 -15.55 2.79 27.15
C SER A 509 -14.87 3.59 26.03
N TRP A 510 -14.99 4.90 26.08
CA TRP A 510 -14.28 5.83 25.21
C TRP A 510 -12.93 6.19 25.81
N GLY A 511 -11.90 6.32 25.01
CA GLY A 511 -10.61 6.83 25.51
C GLY A 511 -9.39 6.28 24.77
N GLN A 512 -8.24 6.55 25.39
CA GLN A 512 -6.98 6.01 24.86
C GLN A 512 -6.96 4.50 24.96
N ALA A 513 -6.45 3.87 23.88
CA ALA A 513 -6.29 2.43 23.78
C ALA A 513 -5.41 1.87 24.90
N LYS A 514 -5.86 0.77 25.49
CA LYS A 514 -5.18 0.05 26.57
C LYS A 514 -5.07 -1.42 26.20
N GLU A 515 -4.10 -2.08 26.82
CA GLU A 515 -3.96 -3.53 26.69
C GLU A 515 -5.11 -4.25 27.43
N ASP A 516 -5.77 -5.14 26.71
CA ASP A 516 -6.73 -6.10 27.24
C ASP A 516 -6.12 -7.50 27.32
N LYS A 517 -6.63 -8.35 28.21
CA LYS A 517 -6.09 -9.71 28.45
C LYS A 517 -6.16 -10.63 27.23
N ASP A 518 -7.08 -10.38 26.30
CA ASP A 518 -7.26 -11.16 25.08
C ASP A 518 -6.43 -10.66 23.90
N GLY A 519 -5.67 -9.57 24.08
CA GLY A 519 -4.87 -8.97 23.01
C GLY A 519 -5.72 -8.34 21.89
N GLN A 520 -6.98 -7.95 22.17
CA GLN A 520 -7.89 -7.41 21.15
C GLN A 520 -8.43 -6.04 21.53
N CYS A 521 -8.67 -5.18 20.52
CA CYS A 521 -9.27 -3.85 20.67
C CYS A 521 -10.76 -3.88 20.30
N SER A 522 -11.55 -2.93 20.82
CA SER A 522 -12.97 -2.86 20.56
C SER A 522 -13.30 -2.42 19.14
N SER A 523 -14.19 -3.12 18.45
CA SER A 523 -14.69 -2.77 17.09
C SER A 523 -15.67 -1.60 17.08
N TYR A 524 -16.04 -1.05 18.24
CA TYR A 524 -16.86 0.17 18.30
C TYR A 524 -16.13 1.42 17.78
N ASP A 525 -14.82 1.35 17.50
CA ASP A 525 -13.99 2.48 17.05
C ASP A 525 -14.02 3.69 18.00
N VAL A 526 -13.85 3.45 19.26
CA VAL A 526 -13.88 4.45 20.34
C VAL A 526 -12.55 4.57 21.08
N GLU A 527 -11.54 3.82 20.61
CA GLU A 527 -10.20 3.74 21.20
C GLU A 527 -9.17 4.32 20.24
N TRP A 528 -8.31 5.23 20.73
CA TRP A 528 -7.24 5.86 19.95
C TRP A 528 -5.90 5.83 20.66
N CYS A 529 -4.81 5.91 19.92
CA CYS A 529 -3.46 5.99 20.49
C CYS A 529 -3.22 7.34 21.16
N SER A 530 -2.37 7.37 22.19
CA SER A 530 -2.09 8.57 22.98
C SER A 530 -1.61 9.78 22.16
N TRP A 531 -0.95 9.53 21.04
CA TRP A 531 -0.47 10.59 20.13
C TRP A 531 -1.49 11.02 19.06
N SER A 532 -2.68 10.43 19.06
CA SER A 532 -3.68 10.58 18.01
C SER A 532 -5.06 10.91 18.59
N ASN A 533 -6.09 10.80 17.79
CA ASN A 533 -7.47 11.16 18.04
C ASN A 533 -8.43 10.24 17.26
N LEU A 534 -9.73 10.37 17.52
CA LEU A 534 -10.77 9.70 16.73
C LEU A 534 -10.92 10.34 15.34
N PRO A 535 -11.37 9.58 14.33
CA PRO A 535 -11.56 10.05 12.95
C PRO A 535 -12.41 11.32 12.83
N GLU A 536 -13.39 11.50 13.71
CA GLU A 536 -14.30 12.63 13.68
C GLU A 536 -13.62 13.99 13.82
N GLN A 537 -12.52 14.06 14.59
CA GLN A 537 -11.75 15.28 14.74
C GLN A 537 -11.07 15.64 13.42
N ASP A 538 -10.53 14.65 12.72
CA ASP A 538 -9.94 14.85 11.40
C ASP A 538 -10.99 15.21 10.35
N PHE A 539 -12.16 14.56 10.37
CA PHE A 539 -13.27 14.93 9.49
C PHE A 539 -13.71 16.37 9.70
N MET A 540 -13.87 16.81 10.96
CA MET A 540 -14.21 18.20 11.25
C MET A 540 -13.12 19.17 10.78
N ALA A 541 -11.84 18.81 10.93
CA ALA A 541 -10.75 19.63 10.41
C ALA A 541 -10.80 19.74 8.89
N MET A 542 -11.09 18.64 8.18
CA MET A 542 -11.23 18.66 6.73
C MET A 542 -12.47 19.43 6.28
N ASP A 543 -13.60 19.30 6.99
CA ASP A 543 -14.85 19.95 6.61
C ASP A 543 -14.84 21.46 6.92
N ASP A 544 -14.34 21.83 8.10
CA ASP A 544 -14.54 23.17 8.66
C ASP A 544 -13.34 24.11 8.47
N LYS A 545 -12.13 23.58 8.18
CA LYS A 545 -10.91 24.39 8.05
C LYS A 545 -10.48 24.50 6.57
N PRO A 546 -10.62 25.70 5.95
CA PRO A 546 -10.32 25.87 4.52
C PRO A 546 -8.84 25.68 4.17
N TYR A 547 -7.95 25.87 5.13
CA TYR A 547 -6.51 25.75 4.93
C TYR A 547 -6.00 24.29 4.94
N THR A 548 -6.83 23.29 5.28
CA THR A 548 -6.47 21.88 5.15
C THR A 548 -6.66 21.41 3.71
N ILE A 549 -5.65 20.77 3.12
CA ILE A 549 -5.70 20.31 1.71
C ILE A 549 -6.00 18.82 1.57
N GLY A 550 -6.20 18.12 2.68
CA GLY A 550 -6.54 16.70 2.74
C GLY A 550 -5.84 15.97 3.87
N GLN A 551 -6.00 14.65 3.87
CA GLN A 551 -5.44 13.79 4.90
C GLN A 551 -5.03 12.43 4.34
N PHE A 552 -4.11 11.74 5.06
CA PHE A 552 -3.76 10.34 4.87
C PHE A 552 -3.95 9.60 6.20
N VAL A 553 -4.95 8.74 6.26
CA VAL A 553 -5.34 8.04 7.49
C VAL A 553 -4.39 6.88 7.79
N TRP A 554 -4.01 6.70 9.02
CA TRP A 554 -3.24 5.56 9.52
C TRP A 554 -4.17 4.45 10.04
N THR A 555 -4.44 3.34 9.27
CA THR A 555 -4.02 2.97 7.91
C THR A 555 -5.18 2.39 7.11
N GLY A 556 -4.98 2.16 5.81
CA GLY A 556 -5.99 1.49 4.97
C GLY A 556 -6.18 0.02 5.32
N TYR A 557 -5.11 -0.68 5.64
CA TYR A 557 -5.10 -2.10 6.02
C TYR A 557 -4.33 -2.29 7.31
N ASP A 558 -4.69 -3.31 8.09
CA ASP A 558 -3.75 -3.86 9.04
C ASP A 558 -2.57 -4.45 8.28
N TYR A 559 -1.40 -4.31 8.85
CA TYR A 559 -0.13 -4.77 8.29
C TYR A 559 0.65 -5.55 9.35
N LEU A 560 1.61 -6.32 8.92
CA LEU A 560 2.50 -7.03 9.82
C LEU A 560 3.43 -6.04 10.54
N GLY A 561 3.45 -6.09 11.86
CA GLY A 561 4.20 -5.17 12.71
C GLY A 561 3.36 -4.13 13.44
N GLU A 562 4.00 -3.35 14.27
CA GLU A 562 3.45 -2.24 15.07
C GLU A 562 2.11 -2.56 15.75
N PRO A 563 2.04 -3.57 16.63
CA PRO A 563 0.79 -4.05 17.21
C PRO A 563 0.27 -3.17 18.36
N THR A 564 0.47 -1.89 18.34
CA THR A 564 -0.01 -0.96 19.39
C THR A 564 -1.52 -1.10 19.61
N PRO A 565 -2.01 -1.20 20.90
CA PRO A 565 -1.28 -0.96 22.15
C PRO A 565 -0.49 -2.16 22.70
N TYR A 566 -0.42 -3.26 21.97
CA TYR A 566 0.13 -4.56 22.42
C TYR A 566 1.61 -4.73 22.09
N ASP A 567 2.40 -3.65 22.07
CA ASP A 567 3.82 -3.67 21.74
C ASP A 567 4.66 -4.59 22.66
N GLU A 568 4.22 -4.77 23.91
CA GLU A 568 4.89 -5.63 24.90
C GLU A 568 4.16 -6.96 25.11
N TYR A 569 2.98 -7.11 24.49
CA TYR A 569 2.16 -8.30 24.59
C TYR A 569 2.60 -9.37 23.58
N TRP A 570 2.63 -10.63 24.00
CA TRP A 570 2.90 -11.74 23.10
C TRP A 570 1.85 -12.85 23.24
N PRO A 571 1.30 -13.39 22.16
CA PRO A 571 1.60 -13.08 20.76
C PRO A 571 0.83 -11.87 20.23
N SER A 572 1.50 -11.02 19.47
CA SER A 572 0.88 -9.96 18.67
C SER A 572 1.78 -9.64 17.47
N ARG A 573 1.31 -9.86 16.24
CA ARG A 573 2.14 -9.76 15.03
C ARG A 573 1.62 -8.77 13.99
N SER A 574 0.46 -8.19 14.22
CA SER A 574 -0.22 -7.33 13.24
C SER A 574 -0.70 -6.06 13.91
N SER A 575 -0.73 -4.98 13.17
CA SER A 575 -1.34 -3.73 13.61
C SER A 575 -2.85 -3.86 13.78
N TYR A 576 -3.46 -2.88 14.47
CA TYR A 576 -4.91 -2.76 14.71
C TYR A 576 -5.50 -1.53 14.01
N PHE A 577 -4.68 -0.76 13.26
CA PHE A 577 -5.02 0.54 12.69
C PHE A 577 -5.87 0.47 11.44
N GLY A 578 -5.85 -0.66 10.73
CA GLY A 578 -6.47 -0.81 9.41
C GLY A 578 -7.97 -0.58 9.39
N MET A 579 -8.45 -0.04 8.29
CA MET A 579 -9.88 -0.06 7.94
C MET A 579 -10.32 -1.46 7.50
N MET A 580 -9.38 -2.23 6.95
CA MET A 580 -9.50 -3.66 6.70
C MET A 580 -8.51 -4.42 7.57
N ASP A 581 -8.86 -5.64 7.99
CA ASP A 581 -7.97 -6.49 8.74
C ASP A 581 -6.85 -7.08 7.87
N LEU A 582 -5.93 -7.84 8.46
CA LEU A 582 -4.80 -8.46 7.75
C LEU A 582 -5.24 -9.45 6.65
N ALA A 583 -6.44 -10.02 6.74
CA ALA A 583 -7.03 -10.87 5.70
C ALA A 583 -7.69 -10.07 4.57
N GLY A 584 -7.77 -8.73 4.71
CA GLY A 584 -8.46 -7.83 3.81
C GLY A 584 -9.98 -7.91 3.93
N ILE A 585 -10.49 -8.23 5.12
CA ILE A 585 -11.93 -8.15 5.44
C ILE A 585 -12.20 -6.78 6.07
N PRO A 586 -13.23 -6.04 5.61
CA PRO A 586 -13.61 -4.77 6.21
C PRO A 586 -13.89 -4.89 7.71
N LYS A 587 -13.35 -3.95 8.51
CA LYS A 587 -13.75 -3.70 9.90
C LYS A 587 -14.92 -2.72 9.92
N ASP A 588 -15.56 -2.50 11.07
CA ASP A 588 -16.67 -1.54 11.17
C ASP A 588 -16.23 -0.13 10.75
N ARG A 589 -15.00 0.28 11.09
CA ARG A 589 -14.38 1.55 10.68
C ARG A 589 -14.39 1.79 9.16
N TYR A 590 -14.26 0.76 8.35
CA TYR A 590 -14.38 0.86 6.90
C TYR A 590 -15.70 1.54 6.51
N TYR A 591 -16.80 1.14 7.12
CA TYR A 591 -18.12 1.70 6.82
C TYR A 591 -18.31 3.12 7.36
N LEU A 592 -17.63 3.50 8.46
CA LEU A 592 -17.61 4.89 8.92
C LEU A 592 -16.99 5.79 7.85
N TYR A 593 -15.80 5.47 7.38
CA TYR A 593 -15.13 6.24 6.32
C TYR A 593 -15.90 6.19 5.00
N ARG A 594 -16.43 5.02 4.62
CA ARG A 594 -17.23 4.86 3.41
C ARG A 594 -18.47 5.77 3.43
N SER A 595 -19.14 5.90 4.55
CA SER A 595 -20.32 6.77 4.70
C SER A 595 -20.01 8.27 4.48
N ILE A 596 -18.74 8.66 4.65
CA ILE A 596 -18.29 10.06 4.53
C ILE A 596 -17.63 10.31 3.17
N TRP A 597 -16.78 9.39 2.72
CA TRP A 597 -15.94 9.57 1.54
C TRP A 597 -16.57 9.08 0.25
N ASN A 598 -17.29 7.95 0.25
CA ASN A 598 -17.99 7.45 -0.93
C ASN A 598 -19.29 8.26 -1.14
N LYS A 599 -19.40 8.89 -2.31
CA LYS A 599 -20.60 9.65 -2.71
C LYS A 599 -21.34 8.99 -3.87
N ALA A 600 -20.83 7.86 -4.37
CA ALA A 600 -21.44 7.13 -5.48
C ALA A 600 -22.54 6.19 -5.00
N ASP A 601 -22.30 5.53 -3.85
CA ASP A 601 -23.19 4.51 -3.32
C ASP A 601 -23.64 4.83 -1.89
N HIS A 602 -24.88 4.49 -1.57
CA HIS A 602 -25.40 4.59 -0.21
C HIS A 602 -24.67 3.62 0.73
N THR A 603 -24.36 4.11 1.93
CA THR A 603 -23.78 3.32 3.02
C THR A 603 -24.76 3.23 4.16
N LEU A 604 -25.02 2.01 4.63
CA LEU A 604 -25.81 1.75 5.82
C LEU A 604 -25.21 0.51 6.50
N HIS A 605 -24.71 0.66 7.72
CA HIS A 605 -24.01 -0.40 8.45
C HIS A 605 -24.33 -0.34 9.93
N ILE A 606 -24.77 -1.47 10.47
CA ILE A 606 -25.10 -1.63 11.89
C ILE A 606 -23.96 -2.33 12.62
N LEU A 607 -23.57 -1.80 13.77
CA LEU A 607 -22.73 -2.49 14.74
C LEU A 607 -23.32 -2.37 16.16
N PRO A 608 -23.07 -3.37 17.02
CA PRO A 608 -22.35 -4.64 16.81
C PRO A 608 -23.21 -5.66 16.07
N HIS A 609 -22.66 -6.85 15.79
CA HIS A 609 -23.46 -8.02 15.45
C HIS A 609 -24.49 -8.32 16.54
N TRP A 610 -25.58 -9.06 16.20
CA TRP A 610 -26.68 -9.28 17.15
C TRP A 610 -26.79 -10.74 17.61
N THR A 611 -25.63 -11.32 18.01
CA THR A 611 -25.56 -12.68 18.56
C THR A 611 -24.76 -12.65 19.85
N TRP A 612 -25.45 -12.55 20.98
CA TRP A 612 -24.85 -12.37 22.31
C TRP A 612 -25.48 -13.33 23.32
N PRO A 613 -25.25 -14.67 23.24
CA PRO A 613 -25.80 -15.61 24.18
C PRO A 613 -25.37 -15.29 25.61
N GLY A 614 -26.32 -15.23 26.54
CA GLY A 614 -26.07 -14.92 27.94
C GLY A 614 -25.97 -13.41 28.27
N ARG A 615 -26.31 -12.53 27.33
CA ARG A 615 -26.37 -11.08 27.57
C ARG A 615 -27.81 -10.52 27.56
N GLU A 616 -28.82 -11.38 27.56
CA GLU A 616 -30.23 -10.98 27.53
C GLU A 616 -30.55 -9.92 28.60
N GLY A 617 -31.16 -8.80 28.18
CA GLY A 617 -31.49 -7.65 29.02
C GLY A 617 -30.33 -6.75 29.42
N GLN A 618 -29.09 -7.10 29.08
CA GLN A 618 -27.91 -6.23 29.32
C GLN A 618 -27.81 -5.11 28.29
N THR A 619 -27.27 -3.98 28.70
CA THR A 619 -27.02 -2.85 27.80
C THR A 619 -26.00 -3.23 26.73
N THR A 620 -26.39 -3.08 25.48
CA THR A 620 -25.59 -3.34 24.30
C THR A 620 -25.76 -2.15 23.35
N PRO A 621 -24.87 -1.16 23.39
CA PRO A 621 -24.94 0.03 22.54
C PRO A 621 -24.99 -0.37 21.06
N VAL A 622 -25.77 0.35 20.26
CA VAL A 622 -25.85 0.16 18.82
C VAL A 622 -25.43 1.44 18.12
N PHE A 623 -24.49 1.31 17.18
CA PHE A 623 -24.08 2.41 16.32
C PHE A 623 -24.47 2.08 14.87
N VAL A 624 -24.72 3.13 14.10
CA VAL A 624 -25.02 3.02 12.68
C VAL A 624 -24.15 4.02 11.91
N TYR A 625 -23.39 3.48 10.96
CA TYR A 625 -22.59 4.27 10.03
C TYR A 625 -23.32 4.40 8.69
N THR A 626 -23.69 5.60 8.34
CA THR A 626 -24.48 5.89 7.14
C THR A 626 -24.19 7.31 6.61
N ASP A 627 -24.37 7.51 5.31
CA ASP A 627 -24.40 8.83 4.68
C ASP A 627 -25.74 9.56 4.91
N SER A 628 -26.77 8.86 5.40
CA SER A 628 -28.05 9.47 5.76
C SER A 628 -27.94 10.38 6.99
N PRO A 629 -28.74 11.47 7.07
CA PRO A 629 -28.73 12.39 8.20
C PRO A 629 -29.39 11.82 9.46
N GLU A 630 -30.32 10.87 9.33
CA GLU A 630 -31.02 10.26 10.46
C GLU A 630 -31.45 8.81 10.19
N ALA A 631 -31.67 8.04 11.25
CA ALA A 631 -32.23 6.71 11.18
C ALA A 631 -33.07 6.36 12.42
N GLU A 632 -33.87 5.33 12.31
CA GLU A 632 -34.67 4.74 13.40
C GLU A 632 -34.27 3.29 13.59
N LEU A 633 -34.02 2.92 14.84
CA LEU A 633 -33.58 1.58 15.23
C LEU A 633 -34.77 0.80 15.80
N PHE A 634 -34.81 -0.49 15.49
CA PHE A 634 -35.83 -1.44 15.98
C PHE A 634 -35.15 -2.70 16.51
N VAL A 635 -35.61 -3.16 17.68
CA VAL A 635 -35.31 -4.48 18.25
C VAL A 635 -36.60 -5.30 18.23
N ASN A 636 -36.59 -6.42 17.51
CA ASN A 636 -37.78 -7.29 17.35
C ASN A 636 -39.07 -6.53 16.96
N GLY A 637 -38.90 -5.51 16.08
CA GLY A 637 -40.04 -4.65 15.65
C GLY A 637 -40.40 -3.51 16.60
N GLN A 638 -39.80 -3.43 17.78
CA GLN A 638 -40.00 -2.36 18.76
C GLN A 638 -39.03 -1.20 18.48
N SER A 639 -39.53 0.01 18.22
CA SER A 639 -38.72 1.19 17.98
C SER A 639 -37.91 1.56 19.23
N GLN A 640 -36.64 1.81 19.02
CA GLN A 640 -35.68 2.35 20.01
C GLN A 640 -35.52 3.86 19.85
N GLY A 641 -36.33 4.47 19.03
CA GLY A 641 -36.32 5.89 18.71
C GLY A 641 -35.53 6.23 17.47
N ARG A 642 -35.78 7.44 16.97
CA ARG A 642 -35.10 8.03 15.82
C ARG A 642 -33.96 8.94 16.31
N VAL A 643 -32.76 8.79 15.73
CA VAL A 643 -31.59 9.57 16.02
C VAL A 643 -31.14 10.31 14.76
N LYS A 644 -30.71 11.57 14.95
CA LYS A 644 -30.22 12.45 13.90
C LYS A 644 -28.79 12.88 14.18
N LYS A 645 -27.97 13.01 13.14
CA LYS A 645 -26.61 13.54 13.23
C LYS A 645 -26.62 15.00 13.67
N ASP A 646 -25.78 15.36 14.65
CA ASP A 646 -25.65 16.74 15.10
C ASP A 646 -24.60 17.50 14.28
N VAL A 647 -25.02 18.03 13.15
CA VAL A 647 -24.15 18.80 12.23
C VAL A 647 -23.68 20.14 12.80
N THR A 648 -24.15 20.54 14.01
CA THR A 648 -23.74 21.78 14.70
C THR A 648 -22.46 21.60 15.53
N VAL A 649 -22.08 20.37 15.83
CA VAL A 649 -20.86 20.05 16.59
C VAL A 649 -19.64 20.56 15.83
N ARG A 650 -18.74 21.18 16.54
CA ARG A 650 -17.47 21.74 16.03
C ARG A 650 -16.31 21.33 16.90
N LEU A 651 -15.16 21.19 16.30
CA LEU A 651 -13.90 20.95 17.00
C LEU A 651 -13.62 22.13 17.93
N GLN A 652 -13.41 21.85 19.20
CA GLN A 652 -13.13 22.89 20.20
C GLN A 652 -11.66 23.29 20.15
N PRO A 653 -11.34 24.59 20.23
CA PRO A 653 -9.99 25.05 20.45
C PRO A 653 -9.51 24.58 21.83
N HIS A 654 -8.42 23.85 21.88
CA HIS A 654 -7.74 23.58 23.15
C HIS A 654 -6.66 24.64 23.40
N PRO A 655 -6.44 25.05 24.69
CA PRO A 655 -5.30 25.90 25.02
C PRO A 655 -4.01 25.30 24.48
N ALA A 656 -3.05 26.13 24.10
CA ALA A 656 -1.75 25.69 23.65
C ALA A 656 -1.10 24.80 24.73
N GLN A 657 -1.20 23.50 24.61
CA GLN A 657 -0.51 22.55 25.45
C GLN A 657 0.76 22.09 24.72
N GLU A 658 1.86 22.05 25.43
CA GLU A 658 3.10 21.44 24.96
C GLU A 658 3.03 19.92 24.96
N SER A 659 1.91 19.34 25.41
CA SER A 659 1.68 17.91 25.51
C SER A 659 1.68 17.21 24.14
N TRP A 660 2.21 16.02 24.11
CA TRP A 660 2.16 15.06 23.01
C TRP A 660 0.83 14.32 22.93
N ILE A 661 0.09 14.30 24.03
CA ILE A 661 -1.17 13.58 24.19
C ILE A 661 -2.31 14.49 23.73
N ASP A 662 -3.22 13.95 22.94
CA ASP A 662 -4.46 14.63 22.56
C ASP A 662 -5.25 14.97 23.84
N PRO A 663 -5.65 16.23 24.04
CA PRO A 663 -6.32 16.67 25.26
C PRO A 663 -7.83 16.34 25.30
N THR A 664 -8.35 15.70 24.27
CA THR A 664 -9.78 15.40 24.14
C THR A 664 -10.21 14.39 25.19
N GLU A 665 -11.16 14.79 26.03
CA GLU A 665 -11.74 13.92 27.04
C GLU A 665 -12.77 12.95 26.43
N PRO A 666 -13.00 11.78 27.05
CA PRO A 666 -13.94 10.77 26.55
C PRO A 666 -15.34 11.28 26.21
N ASP A 667 -15.92 12.13 27.05
CA ASP A 667 -17.25 12.73 26.83
C ASP A 667 -17.24 13.69 25.65
N GLU A 668 -16.16 14.40 25.44
CA GLU A 668 -15.98 15.30 24.31
C GLU A 668 -15.84 14.50 23.02
N ALA A 669 -15.06 13.42 23.02
CA ALA A 669 -14.91 12.51 21.90
C ALA A 669 -16.26 11.89 21.50
N ALA A 670 -17.05 11.43 22.49
CA ALA A 670 -18.40 10.92 22.28
C ALA A 670 -19.33 11.98 21.66
N ARG A 671 -19.21 13.24 22.08
CA ARG A 671 -19.95 14.38 21.49
C ARG A 671 -19.53 14.64 20.04
N TYR A 672 -18.22 14.59 19.72
CA TYR A 672 -17.74 14.74 18.34
C TYR A 672 -18.27 13.65 17.42
N ALA A 673 -18.39 12.42 17.93
CA ALA A 673 -18.93 11.29 17.17
C ALA A 673 -20.38 11.51 16.72
N THR A 674 -21.21 12.27 17.47
CA THR A 674 -22.62 12.54 17.09
C THR A 674 -22.77 13.29 15.76
N ARG A 675 -21.74 13.99 15.29
CA ARG A 675 -21.76 14.66 13.97
C ARG A 675 -21.74 13.67 12.79
N TYR A 676 -21.16 12.48 12.99
CA TYR A 676 -20.91 11.54 11.90
C TYR A 676 -21.54 10.17 12.13
N ARG A 677 -21.79 9.78 13.39
CA ARG A 677 -22.39 8.50 13.77
C ARG A 677 -23.80 8.67 14.31
N LEU A 678 -24.67 7.69 14.07
CA LEU A 678 -25.95 7.57 14.75
C LEU A 678 -25.79 6.53 15.86
N MET A 679 -26.12 6.89 17.11
CA MET A 679 -25.79 6.09 18.28
C MET A 679 -26.97 5.93 19.23
N TRP A 680 -27.25 4.68 19.65
CA TRP A 680 -28.25 4.30 20.66
C TRP A 680 -27.50 3.62 21.82
N PRO A 681 -27.09 4.39 22.87
CA PRO A 681 -26.21 3.89 23.92
C PRO A 681 -26.88 2.92 24.91
N ASN A 682 -28.22 2.92 25.01
CA ASN A 682 -28.96 2.23 26.07
C ASN A 682 -29.80 1.05 25.59
N VAL A 683 -29.54 0.53 24.39
CA VAL A 683 -30.28 -0.60 23.83
C VAL A 683 -30.08 -1.83 24.71
N LYS A 684 -31.15 -2.54 25.02
CA LYS A 684 -31.11 -3.82 25.72
C LYS A 684 -31.05 -4.96 24.71
N TYR A 685 -30.11 -5.87 24.91
CA TYR A 685 -30.02 -7.04 24.04
C TYR A 685 -31.22 -7.96 24.26
N GLU A 686 -31.87 -8.27 23.17
CA GLU A 686 -32.88 -9.34 23.05
C GLU A 686 -32.56 -10.13 21.80
N ALA A 687 -32.48 -11.45 21.91
CA ALA A 687 -32.23 -12.30 20.75
C ALA A 687 -33.35 -12.13 19.70
N GLY A 688 -32.98 -12.10 18.42
CA GLY A 688 -33.92 -11.92 17.32
C GLY A 688 -33.40 -11.01 16.23
N GLU A 689 -34.17 -9.96 15.92
CA GLU A 689 -33.87 -9.03 14.81
C GLU A 689 -33.51 -7.63 15.33
N LEU A 690 -32.36 -7.13 14.86
CA LEU A 690 -31.98 -5.73 14.96
C LEU A 690 -32.09 -5.11 13.57
N LYS A 691 -32.99 -4.11 13.42
CA LYS A 691 -33.23 -3.44 12.15
C LYS A 691 -33.04 -1.94 12.26
N VAL A 692 -32.41 -1.34 11.26
CA VAL A 692 -32.37 0.10 11.09
C VAL A 692 -33.06 0.53 9.80
N VAL A 693 -33.76 1.67 9.85
CA VAL A 693 -34.35 2.33 8.68
C VAL A 693 -33.74 3.72 8.59
N ALA A 694 -33.08 4.01 7.48
CA ALA A 694 -32.44 5.30 7.21
C ALA A 694 -33.36 6.23 6.42
N TYR A 695 -33.24 7.55 6.72
CA TYR A 695 -34.10 8.57 6.13
C TYR A 695 -33.27 9.73 5.58
N ASP A 696 -33.79 10.38 4.51
CA ASP A 696 -33.23 11.62 3.98
C ASP A 696 -33.68 12.85 4.80
N ASN A 697 -33.20 14.05 4.39
CA ASN A 697 -33.59 15.32 5.03
C ASN A 697 -35.11 15.64 4.90
N GLY A 698 -35.82 15.02 3.98
CA GLY A 698 -37.26 15.13 3.80
C GLY A 698 -38.08 14.15 4.65
N GLY A 699 -37.40 13.26 5.39
CA GLY A 699 -38.02 12.20 6.18
C GLY A 699 -38.47 10.98 5.36
N ASN A 700 -38.04 10.88 4.09
CA ASN A 700 -38.30 9.72 3.25
C ASN A 700 -37.34 8.59 3.56
N LYS A 701 -37.86 7.35 3.59
CA LYS A 701 -37.01 6.16 3.74
C LYS A 701 -36.10 6.02 2.51
N VAL A 702 -34.79 5.88 2.76
CA VAL A 702 -33.76 5.70 1.73
C VAL A 702 -33.05 4.34 1.80
N GLY A 703 -33.18 3.62 2.92
CA GLY A 703 -32.57 2.29 3.07
C GLY A 703 -33.02 1.59 4.34
N GLU A 704 -32.79 0.29 4.40
CA GLU A 704 -32.88 -0.49 5.63
C GLU A 704 -31.81 -1.58 5.65
N GLU A 705 -31.34 -1.91 6.85
CA GLU A 705 -30.44 -3.02 7.10
C GLU A 705 -30.94 -3.83 8.29
N ILE A 706 -30.70 -5.14 8.26
CA ILE A 706 -31.13 -6.08 9.28
C ILE A 706 -30.00 -7.00 9.67
N VAL A 707 -29.72 -7.07 10.96
CA VAL A 707 -28.81 -8.02 11.58
C VAL A 707 -29.63 -8.97 12.47
N ARG A 708 -29.35 -10.26 12.40
CA ARG A 708 -30.10 -11.29 13.14
C ARG A 708 -29.21 -12.07 14.09
N THR A 709 -29.81 -12.51 15.19
CA THR A 709 -29.17 -13.48 16.08
C THR A 709 -29.02 -14.81 15.35
N ALA A 710 -27.79 -15.28 15.24
CA ALA A 710 -27.50 -16.58 14.66
C ALA A 710 -27.75 -17.71 15.68
N SER A 711 -28.22 -18.85 15.19
CA SER A 711 -28.32 -20.11 15.94
C SER A 711 -27.08 -20.96 15.68
N GLU A 712 -27.14 -22.27 15.95
CA GLU A 712 -26.02 -23.20 15.70
C GLU A 712 -25.62 -23.27 14.22
N ALA A 713 -24.33 -23.44 13.96
CA ALA A 713 -23.82 -23.67 12.62
C ALA A 713 -24.44 -24.89 11.94
N LYS A 714 -24.93 -24.74 10.73
CA LYS A 714 -25.49 -25.82 9.91
C LYS A 714 -24.84 -25.95 8.53
N ALA A 715 -24.11 -24.92 8.08
CA ALA A 715 -23.43 -24.96 6.79
C ALA A 715 -22.20 -24.05 6.78
N ILE A 716 -21.29 -24.30 5.82
CA ILE A 716 -20.22 -23.39 5.43
C ILE A 716 -20.75 -22.52 4.29
N LYS A 717 -20.55 -21.20 4.40
CA LYS A 717 -20.75 -20.24 3.32
C LYS A 717 -19.38 -19.90 2.72
N LEU A 718 -19.29 -19.92 1.38
CA LEU A 718 -18.11 -19.52 0.62
C LEU A 718 -18.49 -18.36 -0.30
N THR A 719 -17.74 -17.27 -0.20
CA THR A 719 -17.89 -16.11 -1.10
C THR A 719 -16.58 -15.91 -1.83
N VAL A 720 -16.61 -15.93 -3.15
CA VAL A 720 -15.44 -15.77 -4.02
C VAL A 720 -15.47 -14.38 -4.63
N ASP A 721 -14.35 -13.66 -4.54
CA ASP A 721 -14.26 -12.31 -5.13
C ASP A 721 -14.26 -12.34 -6.66
N ARG A 722 -13.67 -13.39 -7.26
CA ARG A 722 -13.60 -13.57 -8.71
C ARG A 722 -13.75 -15.04 -9.09
N ALA A 723 -14.72 -15.32 -9.95
CA ALA A 723 -15.01 -16.68 -10.44
C ALA A 723 -14.11 -17.12 -11.60
N GLU A 724 -13.32 -16.21 -12.17
CA GLU A 724 -12.43 -16.47 -13.31
C GLU A 724 -11.04 -15.84 -13.12
N LEU A 725 -9.99 -16.60 -13.38
CA LEU A 725 -8.58 -16.23 -13.29
C LEU A 725 -7.86 -16.45 -14.60
N ARG A 726 -6.81 -15.69 -14.83
CA ARG A 726 -5.94 -15.83 -16.00
C ARG A 726 -4.78 -16.77 -15.70
N LYS A 727 -4.50 -17.70 -16.61
CA LYS A 727 -3.36 -18.61 -16.50
C LYS A 727 -2.02 -17.89 -16.67
N GLY A 728 -0.96 -18.38 -16.06
CA GLY A 728 0.44 -18.01 -16.32
C GLY A 728 0.87 -16.60 -15.89
N VAL A 729 0.02 -15.89 -15.12
CA VAL A 729 0.29 -14.52 -14.67
C VAL A 729 0.20 -14.34 -13.15
N ASP A 730 0.31 -15.44 -12.40
CA ASP A 730 0.22 -15.46 -10.94
C ASP A 730 -1.08 -14.78 -10.41
N ASP A 731 -2.20 -14.99 -11.14
CA ASP A 731 -3.49 -14.40 -10.82
C ASP A 731 -4.12 -15.08 -9.59
N LEU A 732 -4.81 -14.30 -8.76
CA LEU A 732 -5.33 -14.74 -7.47
C LEU A 732 -6.84 -14.58 -7.38
N ALA A 733 -7.48 -15.49 -6.64
CA ALA A 733 -8.83 -15.33 -6.12
C ALA A 733 -8.83 -15.51 -4.60
N TYR A 734 -9.75 -14.82 -3.94
CA TYR A 734 -9.94 -14.82 -2.51
C TYR A 734 -11.29 -15.42 -2.15
N VAL A 735 -11.25 -16.48 -1.37
CA VAL A 735 -12.44 -17.21 -0.91
C VAL A 735 -12.66 -16.90 0.56
N THR A 736 -13.63 -16.06 0.86
CA THR A 736 -14.07 -15.81 2.23
C THR A 736 -14.90 -16.99 2.72
N VAL A 737 -14.52 -17.53 3.88
CA VAL A 737 -15.17 -18.66 4.56
C VAL A 737 -15.87 -18.15 5.80
N SER A 738 -17.14 -18.48 5.97
CA SER A 738 -17.89 -18.28 7.21
C SER A 738 -18.79 -19.48 7.50
N LEU A 739 -19.20 -19.61 8.77
CA LEU A 739 -20.25 -20.55 9.16
C LEU A 739 -21.59 -19.85 9.19
N VAL A 740 -22.65 -20.54 8.78
CA VAL A 740 -24.02 -20.04 8.80
C VAL A 740 -24.95 -21.01 9.50
N ASP A 741 -26.00 -20.48 10.11
CA ASP A 741 -27.07 -21.25 10.69
C ASP A 741 -28.05 -21.79 9.63
N LYS A 742 -29.14 -22.43 10.06
CA LYS A 742 -30.19 -22.95 9.16
C LYS A 742 -30.91 -21.90 8.31
N ASN A 743 -30.88 -20.63 8.72
CA ASN A 743 -31.49 -19.50 8.03
C ASN A 743 -30.47 -18.76 7.13
N GLY A 744 -29.21 -19.18 7.10
CA GLY A 744 -28.14 -18.50 6.38
C GLY A 744 -27.52 -17.31 7.13
N THR A 745 -27.86 -17.11 8.40
CA THR A 745 -27.27 -16.07 9.25
C THR A 745 -25.84 -16.47 9.61
N GLU A 746 -24.88 -15.57 9.38
CA GLU A 746 -23.46 -15.80 9.72
C GLU A 746 -23.27 -15.85 11.24
N LEU A 747 -22.38 -16.74 11.71
CA LEU A 747 -22.01 -16.86 13.12
C LEU A 747 -20.85 -15.92 13.41
N PRO A 748 -21.05 -14.76 14.04
CA PRO A 748 -20.01 -13.75 14.20
C PRO A 748 -18.96 -14.11 15.26
N GLN A 749 -19.22 -15.11 16.09
CA GLN A 749 -18.33 -15.56 17.15
C GLN A 749 -17.68 -16.94 16.86
N GLY A 750 -17.82 -17.45 15.61
CA GLY A 750 -17.22 -18.72 15.22
C GLY A 750 -15.69 -18.68 15.29
N ASP A 751 -15.10 -19.69 15.95
CA ASP A 751 -13.65 -19.90 16.09
C ASP A 751 -13.22 -21.31 15.64
N ASP A 752 -14.08 -21.99 14.92
CA ASP A 752 -13.88 -23.37 14.44
C ASP A 752 -12.64 -23.46 13.54
N ARG A 753 -11.98 -24.63 13.61
CA ARG A 753 -10.85 -24.92 12.72
C ARG A 753 -11.32 -25.37 11.35
N ILE A 754 -10.82 -24.68 10.35
CA ILE A 754 -11.12 -24.92 8.95
C ILE A 754 -9.92 -25.59 8.28
N ASP A 755 -10.18 -26.68 7.56
CA ASP A 755 -9.22 -27.35 6.69
C ASP A 755 -9.59 -27.08 5.23
N VAL A 756 -8.57 -26.83 4.40
CA VAL A 756 -8.74 -26.48 2.98
C VAL A 756 -7.96 -27.44 2.09
N GLU A 757 -8.57 -27.87 1.01
CA GLU A 757 -7.93 -28.65 -0.05
C GLU A 757 -8.15 -27.95 -1.39
N VAL A 758 -7.07 -27.66 -2.11
CA VAL A 758 -7.11 -27.04 -3.44
C VAL A 758 -6.54 -28.02 -4.47
N SER A 759 -7.25 -28.20 -5.57
CA SER A 759 -6.84 -29.11 -6.64
C SER A 759 -7.26 -28.58 -8.03
N GLY A 760 -6.68 -29.18 -9.09
CA GLY A 760 -7.01 -28.83 -10.48
C GLY A 760 -6.03 -27.84 -11.11
N ALA A 761 -6.54 -26.79 -11.77
CA ALA A 761 -5.74 -25.86 -12.58
C ALA A 761 -5.06 -24.74 -11.76
N GLY A 762 -4.89 -24.91 -10.46
CA GLY A 762 -4.23 -23.95 -9.56
C GLY A 762 -3.85 -24.57 -8.24
N SER A 763 -3.36 -23.74 -7.32
CA SER A 763 -2.80 -24.15 -6.03
C SER A 763 -3.33 -23.31 -4.88
N PHE A 764 -3.25 -23.82 -3.66
CA PHE A 764 -3.34 -23.05 -2.43
C PHE A 764 -2.15 -22.10 -2.35
N GLU A 765 -2.38 -20.85 -1.99
CA GLU A 765 -1.33 -19.83 -1.82
C GLU A 765 -1.19 -19.41 -0.35
N ALA A 766 -2.28 -19.00 0.29
CA ALA A 766 -2.27 -18.56 1.67
C ALA A 766 -3.64 -18.67 2.34
N ILE A 767 -3.67 -18.59 3.66
CA ILE A 767 -4.88 -18.48 4.49
C ILE A 767 -4.65 -17.46 5.61
N CYS A 768 -5.66 -16.64 5.91
CA CYS A 768 -5.59 -15.63 6.97
C CYS A 768 -6.96 -15.41 7.59
N ASN A 769 -7.01 -15.28 8.91
CA ASN A 769 -8.24 -14.97 9.65
C ASN A 769 -8.32 -13.51 10.15
N GLY A 770 -7.23 -12.75 10.07
CA GLY A 770 -7.18 -11.36 10.52
C GLY A 770 -6.96 -11.18 12.03
N ASP A 771 -6.72 -12.27 12.78
CA ASP A 771 -6.40 -12.21 14.20
C ASP A 771 -4.93 -11.81 14.41
N ALA A 772 -4.71 -10.66 15.03
CA ALA A 772 -3.37 -10.15 15.30
C ALA A 772 -2.59 -11.03 16.31
N THR A 773 -3.30 -11.76 17.18
CA THR A 773 -2.68 -12.65 18.18
C THR A 773 -2.39 -14.06 17.68
N SER A 774 -2.85 -14.40 16.48
CA SER A 774 -2.62 -15.72 15.91
C SER A 774 -1.19 -15.87 15.38
N LEU A 775 -0.51 -16.95 15.76
CA LEU A 775 0.80 -17.35 15.22
C LEU A 775 0.68 -18.47 14.17
N GLU A 776 -0.53 -18.82 13.75
CA GLU A 776 -0.74 -19.87 12.75
C GLU A 776 -0.09 -19.48 11.42
N PRO A 777 0.72 -20.36 10.80
CA PRO A 777 1.38 -20.08 9.53
C PRO A 777 0.38 -19.86 8.39
N PHE A 778 0.54 -18.80 7.65
CA PHE A 778 -0.31 -18.48 6.49
C PHE A 778 -0.21 -19.49 5.34
N VAL A 779 0.93 -20.17 5.24
CA VAL A 779 1.23 -21.12 4.15
C VAL A 779 0.71 -22.55 4.39
N LYS A 780 0.02 -22.79 5.50
CA LYS A 780 -0.61 -24.09 5.79
C LYS A 780 -2.10 -24.04 5.49
N PRO A 781 -2.68 -25.04 4.79
CA PRO A 781 -4.08 -25.02 4.39
C PRO A 781 -5.05 -25.37 5.55
N THR A 782 -4.79 -24.83 6.73
CA THR A 782 -5.65 -24.98 7.91
C THR A 782 -5.47 -23.80 8.84
N MET A 783 -6.57 -23.26 9.38
CA MET A 783 -6.57 -22.14 10.32
C MET A 783 -7.90 -22.08 11.06
N LYS A 784 -7.90 -21.52 12.28
CA LYS A 784 -9.14 -21.17 12.99
C LYS A 784 -9.82 -19.96 12.34
N LEU A 785 -11.14 -19.93 12.39
CA LEU A 785 -11.88 -18.69 12.14
C LEU A 785 -11.54 -17.66 13.22
N PHE A 786 -11.63 -16.38 12.87
CA PHE A 786 -11.61 -15.28 13.83
C PHE A 786 -12.84 -14.41 13.60
N SER A 787 -13.60 -14.17 14.65
CA SER A 787 -14.88 -13.47 14.55
C SER A 787 -15.71 -13.98 13.37
N GLY A 788 -15.83 -15.32 13.29
CA GLY A 788 -16.63 -16.05 12.32
C GLY A 788 -16.10 -16.14 10.90
N LYS A 789 -14.91 -15.60 10.58
CA LYS A 789 -14.41 -15.54 9.20
C LYS A 789 -12.93 -15.85 9.06
N LEU A 790 -12.56 -16.31 7.86
CA LEU A 790 -11.21 -16.31 7.34
C LEU A 790 -11.22 -16.19 5.81
N VAL A 791 -10.07 -15.92 5.21
CA VAL A 791 -9.88 -15.84 3.76
C VAL A 791 -8.85 -16.85 3.30
N VAL A 792 -9.19 -17.62 2.27
CA VAL A 792 -8.28 -18.51 1.54
C VAL A 792 -7.90 -17.85 0.23
N THR A 793 -6.61 -17.73 -0.02
CA THR A 793 -6.07 -17.24 -1.29
C THR A 793 -5.64 -18.43 -2.15
N VAL A 794 -6.13 -18.45 -3.39
CA VAL A 794 -5.78 -19.47 -4.38
C VAL A 794 -5.15 -18.82 -5.61
N LYS A 795 -4.15 -19.49 -6.18
CA LYS A 795 -3.38 -19.02 -7.32
C LYS A 795 -3.67 -19.85 -8.57
N ALA A 796 -3.86 -19.17 -9.70
CA ALA A 796 -3.99 -19.82 -11.00
C ALA A 796 -2.65 -20.46 -11.43
N GLY A 797 -2.73 -21.65 -12.00
CA GLY A 797 -1.59 -22.30 -12.65
C GLY A 797 -1.44 -21.90 -14.12
N ASP A 798 -0.55 -22.61 -14.81
CA ASP A 798 -0.22 -22.33 -16.22
C ASP A 798 -1.19 -22.97 -17.22
N LYS A 799 -2.13 -23.78 -16.76
CA LYS A 799 -3.07 -24.52 -17.60
C LYS A 799 -4.49 -24.02 -17.43
N LYS A 800 -5.26 -23.96 -18.50
CA LYS A 800 -6.71 -23.77 -18.47
C LYS A 800 -7.39 -24.93 -17.74
N GLY A 801 -8.47 -24.64 -17.05
CA GLY A 801 -9.24 -25.64 -16.32
C GLY A 801 -9.97 -25.06 -15.12
N ASN A 802 -10.34 -25.91 -14.18
CA ASN A 802 -11.02 -25.52 -12.95
C ASN A 802 -10.11 -25.71 -11.75
N ILE A 803 -10.09 -24.73 -10.87
CA ILE A 803 -9.58 -24.88 -9.51
C ILE A 803 -10.75 -25.31 -8.63
N ARG A 804 -10.60 -26.43 -7.93
CA ARG A 804 -11.59 -26.92 -6.97
C ARG A 804 -11.07 -26.62 -5.56
N VAL A 805 -11.82 -25.84 -4.80
CA VAL A 805 -11.52 -25.51 -3.39
C VAL A 805 -12.53 -26.21 -2.52
N VAL A 806 -12.07 -27.13 -1.69
CA VAL A 806 -12.89 -27.87 -0.72
C VAL A 806 -12.56 -27.37 0.68
N VAL A 807 -13.55 -26.88 1.38
CA VAL A 807 -13.45 -26.35 2.74
C VAL A 807 -14.21 -27.28 3.68
N ARG A 808 -13.58 -27.65 4.81
CA ARG A 808 -14.14 -28.58 5.80
C ARG A 808 -14.01 -28.03 7.21
N ASP A 809 -15.08 -28.17 7.97
CA ASP A 809 -15.08 -28.13 9.42
C ASP A 809 -15.26 -29.59 9.90
N LYS A 810 -14.20 -30.20 10.42
CA LYS A 810 -14.22 -31.58 10.86
C LYS A 810 -14.99 -31.78 12.16
N GLN A 811 -15.01 -30.77 13.04
CA GLN A 811 -15.68 -30.85 14.34
C GLN A 811 -17.21 -30.92 14.15
N LYS A 812 -17.73 -30.06 13.27
CA LYS A 812 -19.15 -30.01 12.94
C LYS A 812 -19.55 -30.91 11.77
N ARG A 813 -18.58 -31.62 11.15
CA ARG A 813 -18.76 -32.47 9.96
C ARG A 813 -19.40 -31.73 8.79
N LEU A 814 -19.04 -30.45 8.62
CA LEU A 814 -19.52 -29.63 7.52
C LEU A 814 -18.48 -29.60 6.39
N SER A 815 -18.93 -29.55 5.15
CA SER A 815 -18.08 -29.40 3.98
C SER A 815 -18.78 -28.58 2.89
N LYS A 816 -18.02 -27.75 2.18
CA LYS A 816 -18.47 -27.00 1.03
C LYS A 816 -17.39 -26.94 -0.02
N THR A 817 -17.81 -26.95 -1.28
CA THR A 817 -16.88 -26.83 -2.41
C THR A 817 -17.25 -25.61 -3.27
N VAL A 818 -16.25 -24.90 -3.76
CA VAL A 818 -16.41 -23.89 -4.79
C VAL A 818 -15.42 -24.18 -5.93
N THR A 819 -15.82 -23.78 -7.14
CA THR A 819 -15.02 -23.94 -8.37
C THR A 819 -14.72 -22.57 -8.96
N ILE A 820 -13.46 -22.35 -9.32
CA ILE A 820 -12.95 -21.13 -9.95
C ILE A 820 -12.35 -21.53 -11.30
N ARG A 821 -12.72 -20.84 -12.37
CA ARG A 821 -12.26 -21.14 -13.72
C ARG A 821 -10.93 -20.47 -14.00
N VAL A 822 -10.00 -21.19 -14.65
CA VAL A 822 -8.75 -20.64 -15.21
C VAL A 822 -8.84 -20.62 -16.72
N VAL A 823 -8.70 -19.45 -17.34
CA VAL A 823 -8.88 -19.20 -18.78
C VAL A 823 -7.57 -18.93 -19.52
#